data_0a20409b301e71d315cd4c601c5aef87
#
_entry.id   0a20409b301e71d315cd4c601c5aef87
#
_cell.length_a   1.000
_cell.length_b   1.000
_cell.length_c   1.000
_cell.angle_alpha   90.00
_cell.angle_beta   90.00
_cell.angle_gamma   90.00
#
_symmetry.space_group_name_H-M   'P 1'
#
loop_
_entity.id
_entity.type
_entity.pdbx_description
1 polymer ?
#
loop_
_entity_poly.entity_id
_entity_poly.type
_entity_poly.pdbx_seq_one_letter_code
_entity_poly.pdbx_strand_id
1 'polypeptide(L)'
;MNDRSPRPDGAPASAALKGLVLEHEAAPTGHWDELRGEVSSPKSDTARSISAPWQRFLAPFLAPLDQTAQTHEATMNADLNTRMANLQRQVRDNGITYNVYASADQPQRPWSLDLFPLMLSHTDWQQIEAGVMQRMQLLERIMADAYGPQQLVLRGQLPAALVQGHPAYLPAMHGVAPVGGRYLSLAAFDLARGPDGCWWLLSQRTQAPSGLGYLIENRQIVSRLFPQAFEAFPVQRLANTYRTLIDGIKARSPAGASAHIALLTPGPYNETYFEHAYLARYLGLSLVQGNDLTVRDQKLYLKTLQGLQPVHGLLKRVDDDWIDPLELRADSTLGVPGLLQAVRSGNVLVANTPGSGFLESNALLGFMPGLARELLGQELQLPAIPSWWCGEAAALQDVLPRIADCVIKPTYPHHTDRHSFEPVLSHRLSPPEQAEWAQRIARDPDAHTLQSWLPLSHQPTWQTGPDGAFSIQSRPVVLRVFAVVDAQGGWQVLPGGLARLGTREGIASMQRGGSSADVWVQSPAAAPQASSRGQGPSPMTTAAPTQTQNQSQSQSQSQTPSPLQPTTPAQPTTTATTSTPAASDAVAQRQRLVTSRAAENLFWMGRYTERTENTLRLVRLSLEILGSENQNLPCLLNFITRLATRHGLVRAGVPAAAQAHRVFERSLIAGLWDQELATSVGFNLRSVRLAAASVRERLSPEHWRLLEQAESRFFQQAKRPGLAQSTPDALPDTVAVQRLLADTSQMLAALTGAQTDRMSRDDGWRLLSMGRHIERLEFLSHALSEAVQLGLIEEQAGFDAVLDLFDSTISFHAQYQQSRTPHALVDLLVTDPDNPRSLGWVAHTLRSRLKRMGHLADGASLPLAERLPALIELRPEALWPLDNSQDDTSRGAGSKTSPGATTPAMGQTWPLQATLGQCQSAAREVSDQLCSLFFTHSGEARYSVGA
;
A
#
# COMPACT_ATOMS: atom_id res chain seq x y z
N MET A 1 -28.65 -27.35 54.88
CA MET A 1 -28.50 -26.01 55.49
C MET A 1 -27.11 -25.54 55.14
N ASN A 2 -26.97 -24.78 54.11
CA ASN A 2 -25.89 -23.83 53.89
C ASN A 2 -26.39 -22.82 52.85
N ASP A 3 -26.93 -21.79 53.45
CA ASP A 3 -27.41 -20.56 52.80
C ASP A 3 -26.19 -19.76 52.37
N ARG A 4 -25.99 -19.63 51.06
CA ARG A 4 -25.06 -18.69 50.48
C ARG A 4 -25.85 -17.67 49.67
N SER A 5 -26.27 -16.62 50.36
CA SER A 5 -26.72 -15.38 49.72
C SER A 5 -25.61 -14.82 48.83
N PRO A 6 -25.91 -14.29 47.62
CA PRO A 6 -24.91 -13.60 46.82
C PRO A 6 -24.51 -12.27 47.46
N ARG A 7 -23.22 -12.04 47.67
CA ARG A 7 -22.64 -10.75 48.08
C ARG A 7 -22.83 -9.73 46.96
N PRO A 8 -23.05 -8.47 47.25
CA PRO A 8 -23.07 -7.40 46.27
C PRO A 8 -21.64 -7.05 45.86
N ASP A 9 -21.19 -7.67 44.79
CA ASP A 9 -19.88 -7.38 44.16
C ASP A 9 -19.95 -6.09 43.34
N GLY A 10 -19.63 -4.96 43.92
CA GLY A 10 -19.61 -3.70 43.18
C GLY A 10 -18.81 -2.55 43.81
N ALA A 11 -18.56 -2.60 45.09
CA ALA A 11 -18.06 -1.41 45.82
C ALA A 11 -16.53 -1.12 45.68
N PRO A 12 -15.59 -2.09 45.69
CA PRO A 12 -14.16 -1.76 45.65
C PRO A 12 -13.61 -1.43 44.28
N ALA A 13 -14.14 -2.03 43.20
CA ALA A 13 -13.72 -1.71 41.82
C ALA A 13 -14.11 -0.26 41.43
N SER A 14 -15.23 0.23 41.94
CA SER A 14 -15.69 1.60 41.70
C SER A 14 -14.79 2.65 42.38
N ALA A 15 -14.16 2.34 43.52
CA ALA A 15 -13.29 3.27 44.23
C ALA A 15 -11.91 3.40 43.60
N ALA A 16 -11.32 2.31 43.10
CA ALA A 16 -10.05 2.32 42.37
C ALA A 16 -10.17 3.03 41.02
N LEU A 17 -11.28 2.82 40.27
CA LEU A 17 -11.62 3.55 39.09
C LEU A 17 -11.75 5.05 39.33
N LYS A 18 -12.36 5.44 40.44
CA LYS A 18 -12.55 6.85 40.82
C LYS A 18 -11.21 7.54 41.08
N GLY A 19 -10.27 6.94 41.77
CA GLY A 19 -8.94 7.52 41.98
C GLY A 19 -8.16 7.76 40.70
N LEU A 20 -8.17 6.78 39.83
CA LEU A 20 -7.39 6.76 38.60
C LEU A 20 -7.86 7.75 37.52
N VAL A 21 -9.14 8.03 37.43
CA VAL A 21 -9.77 8.88 36.40
C VAL A 21 -10.08 10.28 36.90
N LEU A 22 -10.13 10.48 38.21
CA LEU A 22 -10.47 11.80 38.80
C LEU A 22 -9.31 12.79 38.73
N GLU A 23 -8.07 12.35 38.63
CA GLU A 23 -6.87 13.19 38.51
C GLU A 23 -6.57 13.63 37.07
N HIS A 24 -7.32 13.11 36.06
CA HIS A 24 -7.03 13.36 34.65
C HIS A 24 -7.87 14.50 34.07
N GLU A 25 -7.30 15.17 33.08
CA GLU A 25 -7.84 16.34 32.39
C GLU A 25 -9.28 16.06 31.87
N ALA A 26 -10.25 16.67 32.48
CA ALA A 26 -11.65 16.62 32.01
C ALA A 26 -11.81 17.42 30.70
N ALA A 27 -12.89 17.15 29.97
CA ALA A 27 -13.28 17.98 28.85
C ALA A 27 -13.42 19.44 29.33
N PRO A 28 -13.15 20.44 28.47
CA PRO A 28 -13.38 21.84 28.81
C PRO A 28 -14.85 22.09 29.22
N THR A 29 -15.07 23.06 30.07
CA THR A 29 -16.43 23.43 30.52
C THR A 29 -17.33 23.70 29.31
N GLY A 30 -18.52 23.13 29.31
CA GLY A 30 -19.49 23.26 28.23
C GLY A 30 -19.31 22.30 27.08
N HIS A 31 -18.33 21.44 27.13
CA HIS A 31 -18.11 20.36 26.15
C HIS A 31 -18.62 19.02 26.69
N TRP A 32 -19.10 18.15 25.81
CA TRP A 32 -19.45 16.78 26.17
C TRP A 32 -18.20 15.96 26.44
N ASP A 33 -18.17 15.22 27.53
CA ASP A 33 -17.08 14.34 27.95
C ASP A 33 -17.46 12.86 27.65
N GLU A 34 -16.84 12.27 26.62
CA GLU A 34 -17.15 10.89 26.21
C GLU A 34 -16.76 9.86 27.29
N LEU A 35 -15.76 10.17 28.13
CA LEU A 35 -15.36 9.29 29.24
C LEU A 35 -16.48 9.24 30.31
N ARG A 36 -17.12 10.36 30.56
CA ARG A 36 -18.11 10.51 31.62
C ARG A 36 -19.53 10.35 31.11
N GLY A 37 -19.78 10.64 29.82
CA GLY A 37 -21.12 10.58 29.21
C GLY A 37 -22.01 11.74 29.64
N GLU A 38 -21.42 12.89 29.97
CA GLU A 38 -22.12 14.10 30.41
C GLU A 38 -21.36 15.36 29.97
N VAL A 39 -22.01 16.50 30.06
CA VAL A 39 -21.40 17.82 29.83
C VAL A 39 -20.48 18.19 30.98
N SER A 40 -19.27 18.60 30.68
CA SER A 40 -18.33 19.12 31.66
C SER A 40 -18.82 20.43 32.28
N SER A 41 -18.94 20.44 33.61
CA SER A 41 -19.42 21.58 34.36
C SER A 41 -18.50 21.92 35.56
N PRO A 42 -18.25 23.19 35.87
CA PRO A 42 -17.43 23.57 37.02
C PRO A 42 -18.03 23.18 38.37
N LYS A 43 -19.34 22.88 38.43
CA LYS A 43 -20.08 22.57 39.67
C LYS A 43 -20.18 21.08 39.96
N SER A 44 -19.64 20.22 39.16
CA SER A 44 -19.71 18.76 39.31
C SER A 44 -18.66 18.23 40.29
N ASP A 45 -18.74 18.60 41.55
CA ASP A 45 -17.85 18.13 42.64
C ASP A 45 -18.31 16.79 43.27
N THR A 46 -19.45 16.29 42.85
CA THR A 46 -20.00 15.03 43.40
C THR A 46 -19.79 13.88 42.43
N ALA A 47 -18.88 12.96 42.82
CA ALA A 47 -18.72 11.60 42.30
C ALA A 47 -18.86 11.48 40.76
N ARG A 48 -17.92 12.05 40.03
CA ARG A 48 -17.80 11.89 38.57
C ARG A 48 -17.82 10.40 38.19
N SER A 49 -18.95 9.96 37.68
CA SER A 49 -19.13 8.57 37.23
C SER A 49 -18.52 8.41 35.85
N ILE A 50 -17.84 7.30 35.62
CA ILE A 50 -17.38 6.90 34.26
C ILE A 50 -18.59 6.30 33.55
N SER A 51 -18.75 6.57 32.25
CA SER A 51 -19.81 6.02 31.42
C SER A 51 -19.71 4.48 31.33
N ALA A 52 -20.84 3.81 31.20
CA ALA A 52 -20.90 2.36 31.16
C ALA A 52 -20.01 1.71 30.07
N PRO A 53 -19.88 2.27 28.85
CA PRO A 53 -18.92 1.77 27.87
C PRO A 53 -17.47 1.82 28.40
N TRP A 54 -17.06 2.92 29.01
CA TRP A 54 -15.71 3.07 29.52
C TRP A 54 -15.45 2.22 30.78
N GLN A 55 -16.43 2.00 31.61
CA GLN A 55 -16.32 1.05 32.72
C GLN A 55 -16.01 -0.37 32.23
N ARG A 56 -16.70 -0.82 31.18
CA ARG A 56 -16.45 -2.13 30.55
C ARG A 56 -15.08 -2.21 29.91
N PHE A 57 -14.65 -1.16 29.22
CA PHE A 57 -13.34 -1.10 28.58
C PHE A 57 -12.19 -1.16 29.59
N LEU A 58 -12.32 -0.44 30.70
CA LEU A 58 -11.29 -0.37 31.73
C LEU A 58 -11.31 -1.56 32.72
N ALA A 59 -12.44 -2.32 32.80
CA ALA A 59 -12.58 -3.43 33.74
C ALA A 59 -11.42 -4.44 33.72
N PRO A 60 -10.87 -4.87 32.58
CA PRO A 60 -9.74 -5.80 32.55
C PRO A 60 -8.46 -5.26 33.18
N PHE A 61 -8.29 -3.95 33.29
CA PHE A 61 -7.13 -3.30 33.90
C PHE A 61 -7.24 -3.18 35.43
N LEU A 62 -8.38 -3.49 35.99
CA LEU A 62 -8.71 -3.26 37.38
C LEU A 62 -8.68 -4.52 38.27
N ALA A 63 -8.39 -5.65 37.70
CA ALA A 63 -8.23 -6.93 38.43
C ALA A 63 -6.75 -7.35 38.42
N PRO A 64 -6.15 -7.71 39.58
CA PRO A 64 -6.70 -8.05 40.89
C PRO A 64 -6.37 -7.05 42.00
N LEU A 65 -7.25 -7.04 43.03
CA LEU A 65 -7.38 -6.04 44.10
C LEU A 65 -6.41 -6.18 45.32
N ASP A 66 -5.32 -6.87 45.23
CA ASP A 66 -4.39 -7.07 46.36
C ASP A 66 -3.24 -6.05 46.46
N GLN A 67 -3.23 -5.03 45.61
CA GLN A 67 -2.18 -3.99 45.55
C GLN A 67 -2.70 -2.62 46.04
N THR A 68 -1.80 -1.80 46.53
CA THR A 68 -2.11 -0.40 46.90
C THR A 68 -2.47 0.40 45.64
N ALA A 69 -3.29 1.43 45.77
CA ALA A 69 -3.75 2.23 44.61
C ALA A 69 -2.58 2.80 43.77
N GLN A 70 -1.50 3.26 44.41
CA GLN A 70 -0.30 3.78 43.71
C GLN A 70 0.46 2.73 42.91
N THR A 71 0.57 1.51 43.43
CA THR A 71 1.27 0.40 42.72
C THR A 71 0.43 -0.06 41.54
N HIS A 72 -0.87 0.01 41.62
CA HIS A 72 -1.80 -0.35 40.57
C HIS A 72 -1.76 0.64 39.41
N GLU A 73 -1.73 1.94 39.71
CA GLU A 73 -1.59 3.02 38.75
C GLU A 73 -0.26 2.92 37.97
N ALA A 74 0.85 2.72 38.67
CA ALA A 74 2.16 2.55 38.02
C ALA A 74 2.18 1.33 37.07
N THR A 75 1.55 0.22 37.47
CA THR A 75 1.45 -1.00 36.63
C THR A 75 0.60 -0.75 35.40
N MET A 76 -0.54 -0.08 35.53
CA MET A 76 -1.41 0.25 34.41
C MET A 76 -0.73 1.23 33.43
N ASN A 77 -0.06 2.25 33.94
CA ASN A 77 0.68 3.21 33.10
C ASN A 77 1.82 2.50 32.33
N ALA A 78 2.52 1.55 32.94
CA ALA A 78 3.55 0.76 32.28
C ALA A 78 2.97 -0.14 31.18
N ASP A 79 1.79 -0.75 31.41
CA ASP A 79 1.09 -1.57 30.39
C ASP A 79 0.60 -0.71 29.22
N LEU A 80 -0.03 0.45 29.49
CA LEU A 80 -0.49 1.37 28.44
C LEU A 80 0.69 1.93 27.62
N ASN A 81 1.82 2.24 28.24
CA ASN A 81 3.04 2.66 27.55
C ASN A 81 3.58 1.55 26.64
N THR A 82 3.54 0.31 27.11
CA THR A 82 3.94 -0.85 26.30
C THR A 82 3.01 -1.03 25.11
N ARG A 83 1.69 -0.88 25.29
CA ARG A 83 0.71 -0.95 24.21
C ARG A 83 0.89 0.19 23.21
N MET A 84 1.14 1.42 23.67
CA MET A 84 1.43 2.57 22.81
C MET A 84 2.70 2.35 21.96
N ALA A 85 3.77 1.87 22.57
CA ALA A 85 5.00 1.52 21.85
C ALA A 85 4.75 0.42 20.80
N ASN A 86 3.94 -0.59 21.13
CA ASN A 86 3.55 -1.65 20.21
C ASN A 86 2.66 -1.11 19.06
N LEU A 87 1.71 -0.22 19.36
CA LEU A 87 0.89 0.46 18.35
C LEU A 87 1.76 1.22 17.35
N GLN A 88 2.64 2.09 17.85
CA GLN A 88 3.55 2.88 17.02
C GLN A 88 4.47 1.99 16.17
N ARG A 89 4.93 0.86 16.73
CA ARG A 89 5.72 -0.12 15.99
C ARG A 89 4.88 -0.75 14.90
N GLN A 90 3.65 -1.22 15.17
CA GLN A 90 2.78 -1.81 14.17
C GLN A 90 2.43 -0.84 13.04
N VAL A 91 2.18 0.44 13.36
CA VAL A 91 1.95 1.47 12.35
C VAL A 91 3.15 1.61 11.41
N ARG A 92 4.36 1.69 11.96
CA ARG A 92 5.60 1.75 11.16
C ARG A 92 5.84 0.47 10.37
N ASP A 93 5.76 -0.68 11.02
CA ASP A 93 6.04 -1.98 10.41
C ASP A 93 5.04 -2.34 9.30
N ASN A 94 3.78 -1.91 9.42
CA ASN A 94 2.78 -2.07 8.36
C ASN A 94 2.91 -0.98 7.28
N GLY A 95 3.80 0.00 7.48
CA GLY A 95 4.00 1.15 6.58
C GLY A 95 2.71 1.93 6.37
N ILE A 96 1.94 2.15 7.44
CA ILE A 96 0.74 2.97 7.39
C ILE A 96 1.17 4.41 7.38
N THR A 97 1.03 5.08 6.24
CA THR A 97 1.48 6.46 6.04
C THR A 97 0.34 7.37 5.61
N TYR A 98 0.47 8.62 6.01
CA TYR A 98 -0.28 9.74 5.46
C TYR A 98 0.77 10.72 4.92
N ASN A 99 0.88 10.82 3.59
CA ASN A 99 1.97 11.55 2.97
C ASN A 99 1.66 13.05 2.93
N VAL A 100 2.51 13.87 3.56
CA VAL A 100 2.39 15.32 3.55
C VAL A 100 3.56 15.88 2.75
N TYR A 101 3.43 15.94 1.44
CA TYR A 101 4.50 16.43 0.55
C TYR A 101 4.81 17.93 0.68
N ALA A 102 4.01 18.67 1.41
CA ALA A 102 4.29 20.08 1.74
C ALA A 102 5.48 20.25 2.71
N SER A 103 5.93 19.18 3.39
CA SER A 103 7.11 19.19 4.26
C SER A 103 8.28 18.51 3.56
N ALA A 104 9.27 19.32 3.13
CA ALA A 104 10.46 18.82 2.46
C ALA A 104 11.29 17.86 3.33
N ASP A 105 11.22 18.01 4.66
CA ASP A 105 12.04 17.23 5.60
C ASP A 105 11.50 15.83 5.89
N GLN A 106 10.19 15.61 5.78
CA GLN A 106 9.58 14.28 5.99
C GLN A 106 8.36 14.10 5.07
N PRO A 107 8.55 13.74 3.80
CA PRO A 107 7.44 13.58 2.85
C PRO A 107 6.52 12.40 3.16
N GLN A 108 6.98 11.43 3.97
CA GLN A 108 6.20 10.28 4.42
C GLN A 108 6.04 10.33 5.94
N ARG A 109 4.87 10.74 6.40
CA ARG A 109 4.54 10.77 7.81
C ARG A 109 3.85 9.46 8.20
N PRO A 110 4.29 8.75 9.26
CA PRO A 110 3.55 7.63 9.81
C PRO A 110 2.13 8.07 10.21
N TRP A 111 1.16 7.18 10.00
CA TRP A 111 -0.21 7.41 10.43
C TRP A 111 -0.28 7.60 11.94
N SER A 112 -0.94 8.66 12.39
CA SER A 112 -1.12 8.93 13.80
C SER A 112 -2.40 8.25 14.29
N LEU A 113 -2.23 7.17 15.09
CA LEU A 113 -3.31 6.40 15.70
C LEU A 113 -3.24 6.54 17.21
N ASP A 114 -4.37 6.86 17.84
CA ASP A 114 -4.52 6.89 19.27
C ASP A 114 -4.85 5.51 19.85
N LEU A 115 -4.46 5.30 21.10
CA LEU A 115 -4.57 4.01 21.75
C LEU A 115 -6.03 3.63 22.07
N PHE A 116 -6.84 4.61 22.49
CA PHE A 116 -8.20 4.37 22.93
C PHE A 116 -9.24 4.53 21.82
N PRO A 117 -10.20 3.60 21.67
CA PRO A 117 -11.28 3.73 20.69
C PRO A 117 -12.35 4.70 21.14
N LEU A 118 -13.04 5.34 20.21
CA LEU A 118 -14.32 5.98 20.45
C LEU A 118 -15.40 4.92 20.56
N MET A 119 -16.12 4.89 21.67
CA MET A 119 -17.14 3.88 21.94
C MET A 119 -18.54 4.46 21.78
N LEU A 120 -19.36 3.84 20.92
CA LEU A 120 -20.73 4.25 20.65
C LEU A 120 -21.71 3.22 21.20
N SER A 121 -22.75 3.70 21.91
CA SER A 121 -23.85 2.85 22.33
C SER A 121 -24.68 2.37 21.12
N HIS A 122 -25.42 1.31 21.30
CA HIS A 122 -26.35 0.84 20.26
C HIS A 122 -27.39 1.90 19.90
N THR A 123 -27.88 2.63 20.88
CA THR A 123 -28.89 3.71 20.70
C THR A 123 -28.32 4.87 19.89
N ASP A 124 -27.12 5.37 20.24
CA ASP A 124 -26.43 6.41 19.45
C ASP A 124 -26.27 5.97 18.00
N TRP A 125 -25.86 4.71 17.83
CA TRP A 125 -25.62 4.18 16.48
C TRP A 125 -26.90 4.08 15.66
N GLN A 126 -28.02 3.63 16.22
CA GLN A 126 -29.30 3.58 15.53
C GLN A 126 -29.73 4.95 15.02
N GLN A 127 -29.56 6.00 15.84
CA GLN A 127 -29.87 7.37 15.43
C GLN A 127 -28.97 7.83 14.27
N ILE A 128 -27.66 7.59 14.38
CA ILE A 128 -26.68 7.92 13.32
C ILE A 128 -27.03 7.19 12.03
N GLU A 129 -27.24 5.88 12.10
CA GLU A 129 -27.51 5.01 10.95
C GLU A 129 -28.77 5.47 10.20
N ALA A 130 -29.89 5.66 10.93
CA ALA A 130 -31.14 6.13 10.35
C ALA A 130 -31.02 7.50 9.69
N GLY A 131 -30.36 8.42 10.36
CA GLY A 131 -30.16 9.78 9.82
C GLY A 131 -29.22 9.81 8.63
N VAL A 132 -28.16 9.01 8.60
CA VAL A 132 -27.23 8.89 7.47
C VAL A 132 -27.93 8.26 6.27
N MET A 133 -28.73 7.20 6.46
CA MET A 133 -29.52 6.59 5.39
C MET A 133 -30.50 7.60 4.77
N GLN A 134 -31.20 8.37 5.58
CA GLN A 134 -32.11 9.42 5.09
C GLN A 134 -31.36 10.48 4.27
N ARG A 135 -30.18 10.90 4.74
CA ARG A 135 -29.34 11.86 4.01
C ARG A 135 -28.84 11.31 2.68
N MET A 136 -28.46 10.03 2.62
CA MET A 136 -28.08 9.42 1.35
C MET A 136 -29.24 9.46 0.34
N GLN A 137 -30.47 9.18 0.77
CA GLN A 137 -31.64 9.28 -0.09
C GLN A 137 -31.86 10.72 -0.57
N LEU A 138 -31.67 11.69 0.31
CA LEU A 138 -31.81 13.11 -0.02
C LEU A 138 -30.75 13.54 -1.04
N LEU A 139 -29.48 13.23 -0.80
CA LEU A 139 -28.38 13.57 -1.71
C LEU A 139 -28.55 12.92 -3.08
N GLU A 140 -29.00 11.70 -3.14
CA GLU A 140 -29.31 11.02 -4.41
C GLU A 140 -30.42 11.73 -5.19
N ARG A 141 -31.48 12.20 -4.53
CA ARG A 141 -32.55 12.95 -5.17
C ARG A 141 -32.10 14.35 -5.63
N ILE A 142 -31.23 15.00 -4.87
CA ILE A 142 -30.62 16.29 -5.27
C ILE A 142 -29.76 16.09 -6.52
N MET A 143 -28.95 15.03 -6.58
CA MET A 143 -28.16 14.68 -7.78
C MET A 143 -29.07 14.44 -8.98
N ALA A 144 -30.13 13.65 -8.81
CA ALA A 144 -31.07 13.34 -9.86
C ALA A 144 -31.80 14.58 -10.42
N ASP A 145 -32.08 15.55 -9.56
CA ASP A 145 -32.67 16.82 -10.00
C ASP A 145 -31.62 17.72 -10.68
N ALA A 146 -30.45 17.88 -10.07
CA ALA A 146 -29.39 18.77 -10.56
C ALA A 146 -28.86 18.37 -11.96
N TYR A 147 -28.73 17.08 -12.23
CA TYR A 147 -28.32 16.54 -13.53
C TYR A 147 -29.49 16.12 -14.44
N GLY A 148 -30.72 16.32 -13.97
CA GLY A 148 -31.96 16.04 -14.71
C GLY A 148 -32.80 17.28 -14.92
N PRO A 149 -34.02 17.33 -14.35
CA PRO A 149 -34.99 18.38 -14.66
C PRO A 149 -34.73 19.76 -14.02
N GLN A 150 -33.78 19.86 -13.07
CA GLN A 150 -33.34 21.09 -12.39
C GLN A 150 -34.48 21.86 -11.69
N GLN A 151 -35.50 21.17 -11.19
CA GLN A 151 -36.69 21.80 -10.60
C GLN A 151 -36.33 22.56 -9.31
N LEU A 152 -35.34 22.10 -8.55
CA LEU A 152 -34.91 22.77 -7.33
C LEU A 152 -34.36 24.18 -7.61
N VAL A 153 -33.62 24.33 -8.71
CA VAL A 153 -33.10 25.62 -9.17
C VAL A 153 -34.20 26.46 -9.78
N LEU A 154 -35.01 25.87 -10.68
CA LEU A 154 -36.10 26.57 -11.37
C LEU A 154 -37.17 27.14 -10.41
N ARG A 155 -37.43 26.43 -9.29
CA ARG A 155 -38.38 26.87 -8.25
C ARG A 155 -37.74 27.76 -7.19
N GLY A 156 -36.45 28.06 -7.29
CA GLY A 156 -35.71 28.88 -6.31
C GLY A 156 -35.49 28.21 -4.95
N GLN A 157 -35.60 26.91 -4.86
CA GLN A 157 -35.35 26.13 -3.64
C GLN A 157 -33.87 25.92 -3.39
N LEU A 158 -33.06 25.91 -4.46
CA LEU A 158 -31.61 25.95 -4.43
C LEU A 158 -31.09 27.08 -5.33
N PRO A 159 -30.18 27.91 -4.87
CA PRO A 159 -29.52 28.92 -5.68
C PRO A 159 -28.70 28.26 -6.83
N ALA A 160 -28.83 28.82 -8.04
CA ALA A 160 -28.06 28.36 -9.19
C ALA A 160 -26.53 28.43 -8.96
N ALA A 161 -26.07 29.41 -8.21
CA ALA A 161 -24.65 29.55 -7.83
C ALA A 161 -24.11 28.34 -7.05
N LEU A 162 -24.94 27.71 -6.21
CA LEU A 162 -24.53 26.53 -5.43
C LEU A 162 -24.59 25.21 -6.23
N VAL A 163 -25.25 25.18 -7.36
CA VAL A 163 -25.34 24.00 -8.25
C VAL A 163 -24.54 24.25 -9.52
N GLN A 164 -25.10 25.02 -10.44
CA GLN A 164 -24.52 25.27 -11.78
C GLN A 164 -23.25 26.12 -11.72
N GLY A 165 -23.18 27.07 -10.77
CA GLY A 165 -22.02 27.91 -10.52
C GLY A 165 -20.93 27.22 -9.65
N HIS A 166 -21.23 26.04 -9.11
CA HIS A 166 -20.25 25.30 -8.30
C HIS A 166 -19.17 24.70 -9.19
N PRO A 167 -17.88 24.90 -8.90
CA PRO A 167 -16.78 24.40 -9.74
C PRO A 167 -16.80 22.89 -9.97
N ALA A 168 -17.27 22.12 -8.97
CA ALA A 168 -17.38 20.67 -9.10
C ALA A 168 -18.68 20.18 -9.78
N TYR A 169 -19.54 21.08 -10.25
CA TYR A 169 -20.64 20.71 -11.15
C TYR A 169 -20.12 20.54 -12.56
N LEU A 170 -20.41 19.41 -13.18
CA LEU A 170 -19.93 19.08 -14.53
C LEU A 170 -21.07 19.22 -15.56
N PRO A 171 -21.14 20.31 -16.33
CA PRO A 171 -22.17 20.47 -17.36
C PRO A 171 -22.25 19.33 -18.37
N ALA A 172 -21.09 18.68 -18.65
CA ALA A 172 -21.00 17.53 -19.55
C ALA A 172 -21.80 16.30 -19.07
N MET A 173 -22.20 16.27 -17.80
CA MET A 173 -22.99 15.19 -17.20
C MET A 173 -24.49 15.50 -17.14
N HIS A 174 -24.92 16.71 -17.53
CA HIS A 174 -26.35 17.06 -17.55
C HIS A 174 -27.13 16.17 -18.55
N GLY A 175 -28.25 15.62 -18.09
CA GLY A 175 -29.10 14.73 -18.87
C GLY A 175 -28.57 13.30 -18.98
N VAL A 176 -27.45 12.97 -18.36
CA VAL A 176 -26.84 11.63 -18.38
C VAL A 176 -27.47 10.77 -17.28
N ALA A 177 -28.10 9.68 -17.67
CA ALA A 177 -28.62 8.70 -16.72
C ALA A 177 -27.45 7.96 -16.06
N PRO A 178 -27.44 7.82 -14.70
CA PRO A 178 -26.38 7.13 -14.02
C PRO A 178 -26.40 5.63 -14.32
N VAL A 179 -25.22 5.05 -14.56
CA VAL A 179 -25.09 3.61 -14.77
C VAL A 179 -25.57 2.87 -13.54
N GLY A 180 -26.45 1.91 -13.72
CA GLY A 180 -27.05 1.13 -12.61
C GLY A 180 -28.07 1.93 -11.78
N GLY A 181 -28.57 3.07 -12.29
CA GLY A 181 -29.71 3.81 -11.73
C GLY A 181 -29.45 4.59 -10.44
N ARG A 182 -28.16 4.79 -10.06
CA ARG A 182 -27.76 5.57 -8.88
C ARG A 182 -26.54 6.45 -9.20
N TYR A 183 -26.58 7.71 -8.79
CA TYR A 183 -25.46 8.63 -8.92
C TYR A 183 -24.38 8.37 -7.85
N LEU A 184 -24.81 8.04 -6.62
CA LEU A 184 -23.91 7.83 -5.50
C LEU A 184 -23.76 6.33 -5.19
N SER A 185 -22.55 5.91 -4.91
CA SER A 185 -22.20 4.56 -4.47
C SER A 185 -21.63 4.54 -3.06
N LEU A 186 -21.02 5.65 -2.65
CA LEU A 186 -20.31 5.80 -1.39
C LEU A 186 -20.36 7.26 -0.95
N ALA A 187 -20.66 7.52 0.32
CA ALA A 187 -20.47 8.86 0.91
C ALA A 187 -19.93 8.75 2.33
N ALA A 188 -19.29 9.82 2.79
CA ALA A 188 -18.87 9.97 4.18
C ALA A 188 -19.50 11.20 4.80
N PHE A 189 -19.81 11.08 6.09
CA PHE A 189 -20.45 12.12 6.90
C PHE A 189 -19.59 12.39 8.13
N ASP A 190 -19.18 13.64 8.30
CA ASP A 190 -18.44 14.08 9.47
C ASP A 190 -19.43 14.55 10.54
N LEU A 191 -19.45 13.86 11.66
CA LEU A 191 -20.39 14.07 12.76
C LEU A 191 -19.65 14.53 14.01
N ALA A 192 -20.33 15.32 14.84
CA ALA A 192 -19.86 15.66 16.18
C ALA A 192 -21.01 15.55 17.18
N ARG A 193 -20.69 15.16 18.41
CA ARG A 193 -21.64 15.22 19.52
C ARG A 193 -21.58 16.59 20.14
N GLY A 194 -22.75 17.24 20.25
CA GLY A 194 -22.91 18.56 20.91
C GLY A 194 -23.01 18.47 22.43
N PRO A 195 -23.02 19.61 23.12
CA PRO A 195 -23.23 19.64 24.56
C PRO A 195 -24.57 19.07 25.02
N ASP A 196 -25.56 19.07 24.13
CA ASP A 196 -26.87 18.47 24.34
C ASP A 196 -26.86 16.93 24.30
N GLY A 197 -25.70 16.33 24.04
CA GLY A 197 -25.54 14.88 23.86
C GLY A 197 -26.01 14.38 22.49
N CYS A 198 -26.57 15.23 21.63
CA CYS A 198 -27.07 14.89 20.31
C CYS A 198 -25.95 14.88 19.27
N TRP A 199 -26.12 14.05 18.23
CA TRP A 199 -25.21 14.00 17.10
C TRP A 199 -25.61 15.04 16.04
N TRP A 200 -24.63 15.81 15.56
CA TRP A 200 -24.80 16.88 14.59
C TRP A 200 -23.92 16.61 13.36
N LEU A 201 -24.44 16.83 12.15
CA LEU A 201 -23.67 16.79 10.93
C LEU A 201 -22.86 18.09 10.75
N LEU A 202 -21.54 17.95 10.58
CA LEU A 202 -20.59 19.04 10.29
C LEU A 202 -20.35 19.25 8.80
N SER A 203 -20.22 18.16 8.05
CA SER A 203 -19.94 18.15 6.61
C SER A 203 -20.23 16.79 6.01
N GLN A 204 -20.30 16.73 4.68
CA GLN A 204 -20.47 15.50 3.92
C GLN A 204 -19.45 15.43 2.79
N ARG A 205 -19.10 14.22 2.37
CA ARG A 205 -18.11 13.92 1.32
C ARG A 205 -18.68 12.94 0.34
N THR A 206 -18.72 13.31 -0.95
CA THR A 206 -19.35 12.54 -2.02
C THR A 206 -18.44 12.36 -3.23
N GLN A 207 -17.39 13.15 -3.38
CA GLN A 207 -16.53 13.08 -4.55
C GLN A 207 -15.58 11.87 -4.47
N ALA A 208 -14.73 11.80 -3.42
CA ALA A 208 -13.77 10.73 -3.19
C ALA A 208 -13.48 10.58 -1.68
N PRO A 209 -14.47 10.16 -0.86
CA PRO A 209 -14.31 10.14 0.59
C PRO A 209 -13.21 9.17 1.03
N SER A 210 -12.21 9.65 1.77
CA SER A 210 -11.09 8.90 2.32
C SER A 210 -11.34 8.44 3.75
N GLY A 211 -10.66 7.38 4.18
CA GLY A 211 -10.69 6.85 5.53
C GLY A 211 -11.05 5.37 5.66
N LEU A 212 -11.66 4.76 4.63
CA LEU A 212 -12.10 3.36 4.65
C LEU A 212 -10.96 2.37 4.89
N GLY A 213 -9.80 2.58 4.28
CA GLY A 213 -8.64 1.71 4.45
C GLY A 213 -8.00 1.88 5.82
N TYR A 214 -7.86 3.11 6.29
CA TYR A 214 -7.34 3.42 7.62
C TYR A 214 -8.23 2.85 8.74
N LEU A 215 -9.54 2.90 8.56
CA LEU A 215 -10.51 2.37 9.51
C LEU A 215 -10.32 0.88 9.77
N ILE A 216 -10.07 0.09 8.73
CA ILE A 216 -9.81 -1.36 8.88
C ILE A 216 -8.51 -1.60 9.65
N GLU A 217 -7.44 -0.88 9.31
CA GLU A 217 -6.16 -1.01 9.99
C GLU A 217 -6.25 -0.56 11.45
N ASN A 218 -6.92 0.56 11.73
CA ASN A 218 -7.18 1.01 13.10
C ASN A 218 -7.87 -0.09 13.90
N ARG A 219 -8.95 -0.69 13.35
CA ARG A 219 -9.68 -1.79 13.98
C ARG A 219 -8.78 -2.99 14.25
N GLN A 220 -7.95 -3.39 13.29
CA GLN A 220 -7.08 -4.54 13.43
C GLN A 220 -5.98 -4.33 14.47
N ILE A 221 -5.42 -3.13 14.55
CA ILE A 221 -4.37 -2.80 15.52
C ILE A 221 -4.98 -2.71 16.92
N VAL A 222 -6.02 -1.89 17.11
CA VAL A 222 -6.59 -1.62 18.44
C VAL A 222 -7.24 -2.87 19.04
N SER A 223 -7.98 -3.67 18.26
CA SER A 223 -8.58 -4.92 18.77
C SER A 223 -7.53 -5.94 19.24
N ARG A 224 -6.35 -5.99 18.62
CA ARG A 224 -5.24 -6.86 19.05
C ARG A 224 -4.53 -6.33 20.30
N LEU A 225 -4.52 -5.03 20.51
CA LEU A 225 -3.93 -4.43 21.71
C LEU A 225 -4.85 -4.57 22.91
N PHE A 226 -6.17 -4.64 22.71
CA PHE A 226 -7.18 -4.74 23.77
C PHE A 226 -8.12 -5.95 23.57
N PRO A 227 -7.60 -7.19 23.49
CA PRO A 227 -8.45 -8.35 23.15
C PRO A 227 -9.54 -8.61 24.17
N GLN A 228 -9.26 -8.48 25.47
CA GLN A 228 -10.23 -8.69 26.55
C GLN A 228 -11.33 -7.61 26.55
N ALA A 229 -10.95 -6.34 26.35
CA ALA A 229 -11.92 -5.25 26.27
C ALA A 229 -12.77 -5.36 24.98
N PHE A 230 -12.18 -5.79 23.87
CA PHE A 230 -12.88 -6.00 22.61
C PHE A 230 -13.90 -7.16 22.70
N GLU A 231 -13.58 -8.21 23.45
CA GLU A 231 -14.49 -9.32 23.73
C GLU A 231 -15.61 -8.91 24.68
N ALA A 232 -15.28 -8.14 25.74
CA ALA A 232 -16.25 -7.64 26.72
C ALA A 232 -17.24 -6.60 26.16
N PHE A 233 -16.83 -5.88 25.10
CA PHE A 233 -17.66 -4.91 24.38
C PHE A 233 -18.06 -5.53 23.04
N PRO A 234 -19.32 -6.01 22.88
CA PRO A 234 -19.72 -6.72 21.66
C PRO A 234 -19.73 -5.78 20.46
N VAL A 235 -18.59 -5.68 19.76
CA VAL A 235 -18.36 -4.74 18.64
C VAL A 235 -18.97 -5.29 17.36
N GLN A 236 -19.70 -4.46 16.62
CA GLN A 236 -20.23 -4.81 15.30
C GLN A 236 -19.11 -5.02 14.27
N ARG A 237 -19.34 -5.96 13.34
CA ARG A 237 -18.35 -6.37 12.33
C ARG A 237 -18.39 -5.47 11.10
N LEU A 238 -17.24 -5.01 10.65
CA LEU A 238 -17.08 -4.12 9.49
C LEU A 238 -17.14 -4.85 8.14
N ALA A 239 -16.66 -6.08 8.07
CA ALA A 239 -16.37 -6.80 6.82
C ALA A 239 -17.60 -6.95 5.87
N ASN A 240 -18.80 -7.06 6.42
CA ASN A 240 -20.01 -7.22 5.60
C ASN A 240 -20.26 -5.99 4.70
N THR A 241 -20.10 -4.78 5.24
CA THR A 241 -20.34 -3.54 4.48
C THR A 241 -19.32 -3.35 3.35
N TYR A 242 -18.07 -3.76 3.54
CA TYR A 242 -17.08 -3.75 2.46
C TYR A 242 -17.45 -4.71 1.32
N ARG A 243 -17.98 -5.88 1.67
CA ARG A 243 -18.51 -6.81 0.67
C ARG A 243 -19.72 -6.21 -0.03
N THR A 244 -20.66 -5.63 0.71
CA THR A 244 -21.83 -4.93 0.16
C THR A 244 -21.44 -3.86 -0.84
N LEU A 245 -20.41 -3.04 -0.55
CA LEU A 245 -19.91 -2.02 -1.48
C LEU A 245 -19.49 -2.62 -2.83
N ILE A 246 -18.68 -3.69 -2.80
CA ILE A 246 -18.18 -4.30 -4.04
C ILE A 246 -19.27 -5.03 -4.79
N ASP A 247 -20.13 -5.78 -4.09
CA ASP A 247 -21.26 -6.47 -4.68
C ASP A 247 -22.27 -5.47 -5.28
N GLY A 248 -22.48 -4.33 -4.62
CA GLY A 248 -23.29 -3.22 -5.09
C GLY A 248 -22.73 -2.58 -6.37
N ILE A 249 -21.42 -2.32 -6.44
CA ILE A 249 -20.77 -1.78 -7.65
C ILE A 249 -20.87 -2.80 -8.81
N LYS A 250 -20.56 -4.08 -8.54
CA LYS A 250 -20.65 -5.14 -9.57
C LYS A 250 -22.05 -5.30 -10.11
N ALA A 251 -23.04 -5.49 -9.24
CA ALA A 251 -24.42 -5.73 -9.63
C ALA A 251 -25.00 -4.61 -10.51
N ARG A 252 -24.59 -3.37 -10.27
CA ARG A 252 -25.04 -2.18 -11.03
C ARG A 252 -24.17 -1.85 -12.23
N SER A 253 -22.99 -2.49 -12.38
CA SER A 253 -22.12 -2.31 -13.55
C SER A 253 -22.69 -2.98 -14.78
N PRO A 254 -22.32 -2.55 -16.01
CA PRO A 254 -22.87 -3.10 -17.25
C PRO A 254 -22.72 -4.60 -17.43
N ALA A 255 -21.69 -5.22 -16.82
CA ALA A 255 -21.45 -6.67 -16.89
C ALA A 255 -21.95 -7.45 -15.66
N GLY A 256 -22.64 -6.79 -14.73
CA GLY A 256 -23.22 -7.45 -13.54
C GLY A 256 -22.18 -8.19 -12.69
N ALA A 257 -22.49 -9.41 -12.27
CA ALA A 257 -21.61 -10.21 -11.42
C ALA A 257 -20.23 -10.50 -12.04
N SER A 258 -20.11 -10.50 -13.36
CA SER A 258 -18.85 -10.69 -14.09
C SER A 258 -18.05 -9.39 -14.27
N ALA A 259 -18.52 -8.27 -13.72
CA ALA A 259 -17.88 -6.98 -13.89
C ALA A 259 -16.46 -6.95 -13.32
N HIS A 260 -15.51 -6.51 -14.13
CA HIS A 260 -14.16 -6.16 -13.70
C HIS A 260 -14.18 -4.75 -13.13
N ILE A 261 -13.84 -4.63 -11.84
CA ILE A 261 -13.79 -3.37 -11.12
C ILE A 261 -12.35 -2.99 -10.86
N ALA A 262 -11.98 -1.75 -11.16
CA ALA A 262 -10.67 -1.19 -10.87
C ALA A 262 -10.78 -0.03 -9.85
N LEU A 263 -9.70 0.22 -9.10
CA LEU A 263 -9.55 1.38 -8.23
C LEU A 263 -8.57 2.35 -8.88
N LEU A 264 -9.08 3.52 -9.30
CA LEU A 264 -8.29 4.58 -9.91
C LEU A 264 -7.64 5.45 -8.83
N THR A 265 -6.31 5.48 -8.80
CA THR A 265 -5.50 6.25 -7.86
C THR A 265 -4.69 7.33 -8.58
N PRO A 266 -4.44 8.49 -7.95
CA PRO A 266 -3.47 9.47 -8.44
C PRO A 266 -2.00 8.98 -8.40
N GLY A 267 -1.74 7.87 -7.71
CA GLY A 267 -0.40 7.28 -7.61
C GLY A 267 0.29 7.48 -6.26
N PRO A 268 1.56 7.04 -6.15
CA PRO A 268 2.31 6.97 -4.87
C PRO A 268 2.55 8.31 -4.19
N TYR A 269 2.43 9.41 -4.92
CA TYR A 269 2.60 10.77 -4.40
C TYR A 269 1.32 11.35 -3.77
N ASN A 270 0.21 10.62 -3.80
CA ASN A 270 -1.02 11.05 -3.13
C ASN A 270 -0.93 10.85 -1.61
N GLU A 271 -1.53 11.75 -0.83
CA GLU A 271 -1.54 11.72 0.63
C GLU A 271 -2.08 10.40 1.19
N THR A 272 -3.11 9.85 0.57
CA THR A 272 -3.82 8.65 1.00
C THR A 272 -3.50 7.41 0.17
N TYR A 273 -2.35 7.39 -0.54
CA TYR A 273 -1.99 6.26 -1.40
C TYR A 273 -1.93 4.92 -0.65
N PHE A 274 -1.48 4.93 0.62
CA PHE A 274 -1.57 3.74 1.47
C PHE A 274 -2.98 3.14 1.49
N GLU A 275 -3.98 3.99 1.72
CA GLU A 275 -5.39 3.58 1.73
C GLU A 275 -5.82 2.97 0.40
N HIS A 276 -5.42 3.57 -0.74
CA HIS A 276 -5.76 3.08 -2.07
C HIS A 276 -5.21 1.68 -2.33
N ALA A 277 -3.92 1.48 -2.05
CA ALA A 277 -3.26 0.19 -2.19
C ALA A 277 -3.84 -0.87 -1.23
N TYR A 278 -4.14 -0.45 0.00
CA TYR A 278 -4.76 -1.32 1.00
C TYR A 278 -6.16 -1.77 0.59
N LEU A 279 -7.01 -0.85 0.17
CA LEU A 279 -8.38 -1.14 -0.28
C LEU A 279 -8.37 -2.02 -1.53
N ALA A 280 -7.52 -1.72 -2.52
CA ALA A 280 -7.40 -2.55 -3.72
C ALA A 280 -7.07 -4.01 -3.35
N ARG A 281 -6.11 -4.22 -2.46
CA ARG A 281 -5.76 -5.55 -1.95
C ARG A 281 -6.90 -6.19 -1.15
N TYR A 282 -7.51 -5.45 -0.22
CA TYR A 282 -8.55 -5.96 0.66
C TYR A 282 -9.82 -6.35 -0.09
N LEU A 283 -10.20 -5.55 -1.08
CA LEU A 283 -11.42 -5.74 -1.89
C LEU A 283 -11.17 -6.60 -3.15
N GLY A 284 -9.91 -6.94 -3.44
CA GLY A 284 -9.56 -7.72 -4.64
C GLY A 284 -9.69 -6.93 -5.94
N LEU A 285 -9.47 -5.62 -5.91
CA LEU A 285 -9.55 -4.72 -7.07
C LEU A 285 -8.19 -4.57 -7.74
N SER A 286 -8.21 -4.28 -9.06
CA SER A 286 -7.02 -3.83 -9.77
C SER A 286 -6.71 -2.38 -9.39
N LEU A 287 -5.53 -2.13 -8.77
CA LEU A 287 -5.06 -0.77 -8.51
C LEU A 287 -4.47 -0.19 -9.79
N VAL A 288 -5.05 0.91 -10.26
CA VAL A 288 -4.68 1.51 -11.56
C VAL A 288 -4.47 3.01 -11.45
N GLN A 289 -3.58 3.54 -12.27
CA GLN A 289 -3.43 4.97 -12.55
C GLN A 289 -4.04 5.29 -13.92
N GLY A 290 -4.26 6.56 -14.25
CA GLY A 290 -4.84 6.96 -15.53
C GLY A 290 -4.10 6.35 -16.74
N ASN A 291 -2.78 6.32 -16.69
CA ASN A 291 -1.95 5.74 -17.74
C ASN A 291 -2.09 4.21 -17.92
N ASP A 292 -2.60 3.49 -16.92
CA ASP A 292 -2.91 2.06 -17.04
C ASP A 292 -4.21 1.81 -17.84
N LEU A 293 -5.01 2.85 -18.06
CA LEU A 293 -6.31 2.79 -18.69
C LEU A 293 -6.31 3.43 -20.08
N THR A 294 -7.29 3.05 -20.90
CA THR A 294 -7.56 3.68 -22.21
C THR A 294 -9.03 3.52 -22.56
N VAL A 295 -9.56 4.50 -23.28
CA VAL A 295 -10.92 4.41 -23.84
C VAL A 295 -10.83 4.09 -25.34
N ARG A 296 -11.57 3.06 -25.78
CA ARG A 296 -11.73 2.71 -27.19
C ARG A 296 -13.19 2.33 -27.44
N ASP A 297 -13.74 2.81 -28.54
CA ASP A 297 -15.13 2.56 -28.89
C ASP A 297 -16.09 2.83 -27.73
N GLN A 298 -15.86 3.94 -27.00
CA GLN A 298 -16.64 4.38 -25.84
C GLN A 298 -16.64 3.38 -24.67
N LYS A 299 -15.67 2.48 -24.60
CA LYS A 299 -15.50 1.51 -23.51
C LYS A 299 -14.15 1.70 -22.84
N LEU A 300 -14.13 1.51 -21.54
CA LEU A 300 -12.91 1.59 -20.73
C LEU A 300 -12.18 0.27 -20.70
N TYR A 301 -10.87 0.31 -20.95
CA TYR A 301 -9.99 -0.87 -20.93
C TYR A 301 -8.79 -0.64 -20.05
N LEU A 302 -8.35 -1.70 -19.39
CA LEU A 302 -7.09 -1.83 -18.68
C LEU A 302 -6.02 -2.34 -19.65
N LYS A 303 -4.89 -1.65 -19.74
CA LYS A 303 -3.70 -2.08 -20.49
C LYS A 303 -2.97 -3.14 -19.68
N THR A 304 -2.95 -4.37 -20.18
CA THR A 304 -2.26 -5.50 -19.51
C THR A 304 -1.26 -6.14 -20.45
N LEU A 305 -0.38 -6.97 -19.91
CA LEU A 305 0.55 -7.78 -20.71
C LEU A 305 -0.17 -8.71 -21.69
N GLN A 306 -1.44 -8.99 -21.46
CA GLN A 306 -2.29 -9.86 -22.30
C GLN A 306 -3.18 -9.07 -23.26
N GLY A 307 -2.93 -7.78 -23.44
CA GLY A 307 -3.73 -6.88 -24.24
C GLY A 307 -4.74 -6.09 -23.42
N LEU A 308 -5.73 -5.51 -24.10
CA LEU A 308 -6.76 -4.67 -23.50
C LEU A 308 -7.84 -5.51 -22.83
N GLN A 309 -8.05 -5.30 -21.54
CA GLN A 309 -9.09 -5.96 -20.74
C GLN A 309 -10.20 -4.97 -20.39
N PRO A 310 -11.47 -5.28 -20.63
CA PRO A 310 -12.56 -4.35 -20.35
C PRO A 310 -12.68 -4.08 -18.83
N VAL A 311 -12.93 -2.81 -18.47
CA VAL A 311 -13.23 -2.34 -17.12
C VAL A 311 -14.66 -1.85 -17.11
N HIS A 312 -15.49 -2.44 -16.26
CA HIS A 312 -16.92 -2.18 -16.19
C HIS A 312 -17.33 -1.29 -15.02
N GLY A 313 -16.47 -1.18 -14.02
CA GLY A 313 -16.65 -0.30 -12.88
C GLY A 313 -15.34 0.30 -12.41
N LEU A 314 -15.39 1.55 -11.96
CA LEU A 314 -14.25 2.31 -11.51
C LEU A 314 -14.55 2.94 -10.14
N LEU A 315 -13.86 2.47 -9.09
CA LEU A 315 -13.83 3.16 -7.80
C LEU A 315 -12.78 4.26 -7.89
N LYS A 316 -13.21 5.52 -8.10
CA LYS A 316 -12.28 6.62 -8.27
C LYS A 316 -11.77 7.20 -6.96
N ARG A 317 -10.48 7.54 -6.95
CA ARG A 317 -9.79 8.29 -5.90
C ARG A 317 -9.08 9.53 -6.46
N VAL A 318 -9.39 9.86 -7.70
CA VAL A 318 -8.96 11.07 -8.40
C VAL A 318 -10.13 12.05 -8.37
N ASP A 319 -9.86 13.32 -8.09
CA ASP A 319 -10.87 14.35 -8.09
C ASP A 319 -11.44 14.56 -9.50
N ASP A 320 -12.71 14.97 -9.56
CA ASP A 320 -13.47 15.01 -10.81
C ASP A 320 -12.79 15.87 -11.88
N ASP A 321 -12.19 16.99 -11.52
CA ASP A 321 -11.50 17.89 -12.46
C ASP A 321 -10.36 17.21 -13.23
N TRP A 322 -9.77 16.17 -12.64
CA TRP A 322 -8.58 15.50 -13.18
C TRP A 322 -8.86 14.21 -13.92
N ILE A 323 -10.14 13.74 -13.96
CA ILE A 323 -10.42 12.38 -14.47
C ILE A 323 -10.41 12.26 -15.99
N ASP A 324 -10.61 13.36 -16.74
CA ASP A 324 -10.60 13.35 -18.21
C ASP A 324 -9.94 14.60 -18.77
N PRO A 325 -8.70 14.51 -19.31
CA PRO A 325 -8.01 15.65 -19.88
C PRO A 325 -8.61 16.20 -21.18
N LEU A 326 -9.50 15.48 -21.86
CA LEU A 326 -10.12 15.96 -23.09
C LEU A 326 -11.30 16.90 -22.84
N GLU A 327 -12.02 16.72 -21.74
CA GLU A 327 -13.25 17.46 -21.47
C GLU A 327 -13.18 18.34 -20.22
N LEU A 328 -12.20 18.11 -19.35
CA LEU A 328 -12.05 18.83 -18.10
C LEU A 328 -10.72 19.56 -18.07
N ARG A 329 -9.80 19.14 -17.23
CA ARG A 329 -8.52 19.81 -17.05
C ARG A 329 -7.47 19.28 -18.03
N ALA A 330 -7.14 20.06 -19.06
CA ALA A 330 -6.28 19.65 -20.18
C ALA A 330 -4.83 19.28 -19.77
N ASP A 331 -4.33 19.81 -18.65
CA ASP A 331 -3.01 19.49 -18.10
C ASP A 331 -2.99 18.24 -17.20
N SER A 332 -4.12 17.54 -17.04
CA SER A 332 -4.22 16.36 -16.20
C SER A 332 -3.42 15.19 -16.79
N THR A 333 -2.47 14.69 -16.00
CA THR A 333 -1.77 13.42 -16.24
C THR A 333 -2.33 12.27 -15.39
N LEU A 334 -3.34 12.54 -14.56
CA LEU A 334 -3.94 11.60 -13.62
C LEU A 334 -5.17 10.90 -14.19
N GLY A 335 -5.81 11.51 -15.17
CA GLY A 335 -7.06 11.07 -15.76
C GLY A 335 -6.88 10.12 -16.94
N VAL A 336 -8.03 9.76 -17.53
CA VAL A 336 -8.12 8.87 -18.70
C VAL A 336 -8.80 9.62 -19.83
N PRO A 337 -8.10 9.90 -20.94
CA PRO A 337 -8.72 10.59 -22.08
C PRO A 337 -9.95 9.87 -22.59
N GLY A 338 -11.10 10.60 -22.67
CA GLY A 338 -12.39 10.08 -23.14
C GLY A 338 -13.19 9.29 -22.10
N LEU A 339 -12.81 9.32 -20.81
CA LEU A 339 -13.54 8.62 -19.76
C LEU A 339 -14.98 9.11 -19.64
N LEU A 340 -15.22 10.43 -19.69
CA LEU A 340 -16.58 10.97 -19.63
C LEU A 340 -17.45 10.49 -20.80
N GLN A 341 -16.89 10.31 -21.97
CA GLN A 341 -17.61 9.73 -23.10
C GLN A 341 -18.03 8.29 -22.81
N ALA A 342 -17.17 7.47 -22.23
CA ALA A 342 -17.49 6.10 -21.85
C ALA A 342 -18.58 6.05 -20.76
N VAL A 343 -18.56 6.98 -19.81
CA VAL A 343 -19.60 7.12 -18.78
C VAL A 343 -20.94 7.49 -19.39
N ARG A 344 -21.00 8.53 -20.24
CA ARG A 344 -22.23 8.97 -20.93
C ARG A 344 -22.83 7.89 -21.79
N SER A 345 -22.00 7.05 -22.38
CA SER A 345 -22.46 5.92 -23.21
C SER A 345 -22.96 4.73 -22.37
N GLY A 346 -22.92 4.80 -21.04
CA GLY A 346 -23.41 3.74 -20.17
C GLY A 346 -22.49 2.52 -20.09
N ASN A 347 -21.26 2.60 -20.59
CA ASN A 347 -20.35 1.46 -20.71
C ASN A 347 -19.47 1.21 -19.48
N VAL A 348 -19.40 2.17 -18.55
CA VAL A 348 -18.64 2.06 -17.31
C VAL A 348 -19.37 2.76 -16.16
N LEU A 349 -19.47 2.09 -15.02
CA LEU A 349 -19.93 2.69 -13.77
C LEU A 349 -18.74 3.36 -13.07
N VAL A 350 -18.84 4.64 -12.76
CA VAL A 350 -17.88 5.35 -11.92
C VAL A 350 -18.51 5.61 -10.54
N ALA A 351 -17.88 5.16 -9.51
CA ALA A 351 -18.31 5.31 -8.12
C ALA A 351 -17.48 6.43 -7.44
N ASN A 352 -18.03 7.63 -7.14
CA ASN A 352 -19.37 8.10 -7.50
C ASN A 352 -19.37 8.68 -8.93
N THR A 353 -20.57 8.87 -9.47
CA THR A 353 -20.74 9.54 -10.76
C THR A 353 -20.02 10.89 -10.76
N PRO A 354 -19.24 11.21 -11.80
CA PRO A 354 -18.55 12.50 -11.91
C PRO A 354 -19.51 13.67 -11.77
N GLY A 355 -19.06 14.70 -11.06
CA GLY A 355 -19.89 15.88 -10.76
C GLY A 355 -20.62 15.81 -9.42
N SER A 356 -20.39 14.78 -8.59
CA SER A 356 -20.98 14.69 -7.25
C SER A 356 -20.37 15.67 -6.24
N GLY A 357 -19.26 16.31 -6.56
CA GLY A 357 -18.51 17.16 -5.64
C GLY A 357 -19.25 18.41 -5.17
N PHE A 358 -20.21 18.95 -5.92
CA PHE A 358 -20.99 20.12 -5.49
C PHE A 358 -21.81 19.86 -4.22
N LEU A 359 -22.18 18.60 -3.96
CA LEU A 359 -22.86 18.21 -2.72
C LEU A 359 -22.01 18.41 -1.48
N GLU A 360 -20.70 18.58 -1.60
CA GLU A 360 -19.77 18.80 -0.47
C GLU A 360 -19.74 20.25 0.03
N SER A 361 -20.41 21.16 -0.68
CA SER A 361 -20.52 22.56 -0.27
C SER A 361 -21.14 22.69 1.13
N ASN A 362 -20.44 23.42 2.01
CA ASN A 362 -20.96 23.68 3.35
C ASN A 362 -22.24 24.54 3.32
N ALA A 363 -22.40 25.38 2.29
CA ALA A 363 -23.58 26.20 2.07
C ALA A 363 -24.85 25.36 1.87
N LEU A 364 -24.73 24.21 1.22
CA LEU A 364 -25.85 23.30 0.95
C LEU A 364 -26.55 22.83 2.23
N LEU A 365 -25.81 22.73 3.34
CA LEU A 365 -26.33 22.27 4.62
C LEU A 365 -27.48 23.14 5.14
N GLY A 366 -27.46 24.45 4.84
CA GLY A 366 -28.52 25.37 5.21
C GLY A 366 -29.85 25.11 4.52
N PHE A 367 -29.82 24.58 3.31
CA PHE A 367 -30.99 24.27 2.48
C PHE A 367 -31.53 22.85 2.73
N MET A 368 -30.76 21.94 3.34
CA MET A 368 -31.15 20.54 3.51
C MET A 368 -32.47 20.31 4.23
N PRO A 369 -32.84 21.05 5.30
CA PRO A 369 -34.13 20.83 5.97
C PRO A 369 -35.32 21.12 5.04
N GLY A 370 -35.27 22.20 4.24
CA GLY A 370 -36.29 22.52 3.23
C GLY A 370 -36.37 21.44 2.13
N LEU A 371 -35.20 20.99 1.63
CA LEU A 371 -35.13 19.97 0.60
C LEU A 371 -35.59 18.59 1.09
N ALA A 372 -35.38 18.24 2.37
CA ALA A 372 -35.88 17.00 2.92
C ALA A 372 -37.41 16.96 2.96
N ARG A 373 -38.05 18.07 3.36
CA ARG A 373 -39.52 18.20 3.32
C ARG A 373 -40.08 18.13 1.90
N GLU A 374 -39.42 18.79 0.94
CA GLU A 374 -39.87 18.82 -0.46
C GLU A 374 -39.66 17.47 -1.15
N LEU A 375 -38.46 16.92 -1.05
CA LEU A 375 -38.09 15.72 -1.81
C LEU A 375 -38.47 14.42 -1.12
N LEU A 376 -38.43 14.36 0.22
CA LEU A 376 -38.70 13.12 0.99
C LEU A 376 -40.06 13.18 1.72
N GLY A 377 -40.66 14.36 1.91
CA GLY A 377 -41.81 14.54 2.78
C GLY A 377 -41.52 14.32 4.28
N GLN A 378 -40.26 14.49 4.69
CA GLN A 378 -39.81 14.16 6.04
C GLN A 378 -38.93 15.26 6.61
N GLU A 379 -38.93 15.38 7.95
CA GLU A 379 -37.92 16.16 8.67
C GLU A 379 -36.62 15.36 8.76
N LEU A 380 -35.49 16.07 8.87
CA LEU A 380 -34.18 15.43 9.04
C LEU A 380 -34.04 14.78 10.42
N GLN A 381 -33.77 13.48 10.45
CA GLN A 381 -33.54 12.74 11.69
C GLN A 381 -32.17 13.04 12.31
N LEU A 382 -31.17 13.37 11.49
CA LEU A 382 -29.85 13.79 11.92
C LEU A 382 -29.71 15.28 11.56
N PRO A 383 -29.76 16.20 12.54
CA PRO A 383 -29.65 17.63 12.30
C PRO A 383 -28.24 17.99 11.76
N ALA A 384 -28.16 19.01 10.92
CA ALA A 384 -26.91 19.66 10.57
C ALA A 384 -26.70 20.90 11.46
N ILE A 385 -25.45 21.27 11.68
CA ILE A 385 -25.15 22.55 12.33
C ILE A 385 -25.73 23.68 11.48
N PRO A 386 -26.40 24.68 12.09
CA PRO A 386 -26.91 25.84 11.38
C PRO A 386 -25.84 26.48 10.51
N SER A 387 -26.13 26.60 9.23
CA SER A 387 -25.18 27.10 8.22
C SER A 387 -25.85 28.11 7.33
N TRP A 388 -25.18 29.24 7.08
CA TRP A 388 -25.67 30.35 6.27
C TRP A 388 -24.74 30.54 5.07
N TRP A 389 -25.28 30.48 3.87
CA TRP A 389 -24.54 30.87 2.69
C TRP A 389 -24.58 32.41 2.58
N CYS A 390 -23.42 33.05 2.57
CA CYS A 390 -23.33 34.49 2.58
C CYS A 390 -23.77 35.14 1.25
N GLY A 391 -23.87 34.39 0.16
CA GLY A 391 -24.43 34.85 -1.12
C GLY A 391 -25.92 35.12 -1.08
N GLU A 392 -26.62 34.63 -0.05
CA GLU A 392 -28.02 35.02 0.20
C GLU A 392 -28.05 36.27 1.13
N ALA A 393 -28.50 37.42 0.61
CA ALA A 393 -28.46 38.68 1.31
C ALA A 393 -29.17 38.67 2.69
N ALA A 394 -30.31 37.96 2.78
CA ALA A 394 -31.04 37.82 4.05
C ALA A 394 -30.25 36.99 5.08
N ALA A 395 -29.63 35.90 4.63
CA ALA A 395 -28.77 35.07 5.48
C ALA A 395 -27.53 35.84 5.96
N LEU A 396 -26.89 36.58 5.07
CA LEU A 396 -25.76 37.43 5.40
C LEU A 396 -26.11 38.49 6.45
N GLN A 397 -27.22 39.19 6.29
CA GLN A 397 -27.70 40.21 7.24
C GLN A 397 -28.01 39.60 8.61
N ASP A 398 -28.56 38.39 8.66
CA ASP A 398 -28.84 37.69 9.93
C ASP A 398 -27.60 37.23 10.66
N VAL A 399 -26.59 36.65 9.95
CA VAL A 399 -25.49 35.97 10.59
C VAL A 399 -24.25 36.84 10.79
N LEU A 400 -24.01 37.86 9.95
CA LEU A 400 -22.77 38.65 10.02
C LEU A 400 -22.58 39.37 11.37
N PRO A 401 -23.62 39.90 12.04
CA PRO A 401 -23.51 40.46 13.39
C PRO A 401 -23.05 39.47 14.45
N ARG A 402 -23.25 38.18 14.22
CA ARG A 402 -22.87 37.04 15.10
C ARG A 402 -21.64 36.29 14.62
N ILE A 403 -20.80 36.92 13.81
CA ILE A 403 -19.61 36.29 13.23
C ILE A 403 -18.71 35.66 14.30
N ALA A 404 -18.64 36.24 15.51
CA ALA A 404 -17.85 35.73 16.62
C ALA A 404 -18.25 34.31 17.05
N ASP A 405 -19.53 33.94 16.88
CA ASP A 405 -20.09 32.65 17.27
C ASP A 405 -20.05 31.62 16.10
N CYS A 406 -19.33 31.97 15.04
CA CYS A 406 -19.32 31.19 13.82
C CYS A 406 -17.92 30.60 13.49
N VAL A 407 -17.95 29.58 12.67
CA VAL A 407 -16.81 29.08 11.90
C VAL A 407 -16.96 29.59 10.46
N ILE A 408 -15.95 30.29 9.96
CA ILE A 408 -15.93 30.79 8.59
C ILE A 408 -15.40 29.67 7.73
N LYS A 409 -16.16 29.27 6.71
CA LYS A 409 -15.79 28.17 5.79
C LYS A 409 -15.86 28.61 4.33
N PRO A 410 -15.03 28.06 3.44
CA PRO A 410 -15.23 28.25 2.01
C PRO A 410 -16.54 27.59 1.57
N THR A 411 -17.29 28.24 0.70
CA THR A 411 -18.49 27.67 0.06
C THR A 411 -18.12 26.52 -0.89
N TYR A 412 -16.97 26.65 -1.55
CA TYR A 412 -16.45 25.70 -2.52
C TYR A 412 -15.16 25.03 -1.98
N PRO A 413 -15.28 23.96 -1.17
CA PRO A 413 -14.11 23.28 -0.62
C PRO A 413 -13.33 22.56 -1.74
N HIS A 414 -12.01 22.43 -1.54
CA HIS A 414 -11.08 21.68 -2.42
C HIS A 414 -10.79 22.30 -3.80
N HIS A 415 -11.17 23.55 -4.05
CA HIS A 415 -10.78 24.27 -5.26
C HIS A 415 -9.41 24.94 -5.08
N THR A 416 -8.53 24.78 -6.09
CA THR A 416 -7.19 25.39 -6.11
C THR A 416 -7.20 26.89 -6.41
N ASP A 417 -8.35 27.47 -6.66
CA ASP A 417 -8.51 28.88 -7.00
C ASP A 417 -8.48 29.80 -5.76
N ARG A 418 -8.33 31.11 -6.05
CA ARG A 418 -8.16 32.21 -5.08
C ARG A 418 -9.21 32.30 -3.95
N HIS A 419 -10.29 31.52 -4.05
CA HIS A 419 -11.41 31.52 -3.10
C HIS A 419 -11.35 30.39 -2.06
N SER A 420 -10.42 29.44 -2.17
CA SER A 420 -10.25 28.38 -1.19
C SER A 420 -9.39 28.88 -0.01
N PHE A 421 -9.87 28.64 1.19
CA PHE A 421 -9.16 28.93 2.43
C PHE A 421 -9.52 27.86 3.48
N GLU A 422 -8.66 27.72 4.47
CA GLU A 422 -8.92 26.81 5.57
C GLU A 422 -10.01 27.36 6.51
N PRO A 423 -10.84 26.49 7.10
CA PRO A 423 -11.85 26.91 8.08
C PRO A 423 -11.26 27.73 9.22
N VAL A 424 -11.88 28.85 9.55
CA VAL A 424 -11.42 29.78 10.57
C VAL A 424 -12.41 29.83 11.73
N LEU A 425 -11.93 29.61 12.96
CA LEU A 425 -12.71 29.69 14.19
C LEU A 425 -12.80 31.16 14.64
N SER A 426 -13.90 31.83 14.34
CA SER A 426 -14.00 33.28 14.56
C SER A 426 -13.90 33.70 16.05
N HIS A 427 -14.34 32.84 16.98
CA HIS A 427 -14.24 33.12 18.44
C HIS A 427 -12.78 33.20 18.93
N ARG A 428 -11.79 32.76 18.11
CA ARG A 428 -10.35 32.85 18.42
C ARG A 428 -9.69 34.08 17.82
N LEU A 429 -10.39 34.77 16.94
CA LEU A 429 -9.89 35.98 16.30
C LEU A 429 -10.08 37.17 17.23
N SER A 430 -9.14 38.10 17.20
CA SER A 430 -9.30 39.39 17.82
C SER A 430 -10.41 40.21 17.14
N PRO A 431 -11.03 41.17 17.80
CA PRO A 431 -12.06 42.02 17.18
C PRO A 431 -11.62 42.70 15.87
N PRO A 432 -10.37 43.19 15.70
CA PRO A 432 -9.92 43.72 14.40
C PRO A 432 -9.90 42.66 13.30
N GLU A 433 -9.41 41.42 13.61
CA GLU A 433 -9.40 40.31 12.64
C GLU A 433 -10.82 39.87 12.26
N GLN A 434 -11.75 39.84 13.21
CA GLN A 434 -13.17 39.57 12.93
C GLN A 434 -13.76 40.63 11.98
N ALA A 435 -13.43 41.92 12.20
CA ALA A 435 -13.86 43.01 11.33
C ALA A 435 -13.26 42.91 9.93
N GLU A 436 -12.00 42.47 9.80
CA GLU A 436 -11.35 42.20 8.51
C GLU A 436 -12.05 41.07 7.75
N TRP A 437 -12.36 39.96 8.44
CA TRP A 437 -13.13 38.86 7.86
C TRP A 437 -14.54 39.31 7.45
N ALA A 438 -15.22 40.09 8.26
CA ALA A 438 -16.55 40.62 7.91
C ALA A 438 -16.50 41.48 6.61
N GLN A 439 -15.44 42.28 6.44
CA GLN A 439 -15.23 43.08 5.22
C GLN A 439 -14.89 42.19 4.02
N ARG A 440 -14.10 41.13 4.24
CA ARG A 440 -13.79 40.14 3.19
C ARG A 440 -15.04 39.42 2.73
N ILE A 441 -15.87 38.96 3.66
CA ILE A 441 -17.15 38.29 3.36
C ILE A 441 -18.09 39.24 2.59
N ALA A 442 -18.20 40.51 3.02
CA ALA A 442 -19.04 41.49 2.35
C ALA A 442 -18.57 41.82 0.91
N ARG A 443 -17.26 41.70 0.60
CA ARG A 443 -16.74 41.90 -0.77
C ARG A 443 -16.97 40.71 -1.70
N ASP A 444 -16.97 39.50 -1.16
CA ASP A 444 -17.14 38.25 -1.93
C ASP A 444 -18.02 37.28 -1.15
N PRO A 445 -19.33 37.58 -1.06
CA PRO A 445 -20.23 36.80 -0.20
C PRO A 445 -20.44 35.39 -0.70
N ASP A 446 -20.43 35.17 -2.01
CA ASP A 446 -20.67 33.85 -2.62
C ASP A 446 -19.60 32.80 -2.22
N ALA A 447 -18.37 33.22 -2.03
CA ALA A 447 -17.28 32.36 -1.64
C ALA A 447 -17.28 31.90 -0.17
N HIS A 448 -18.14 32.52 0.66
CA HIS A 448 -18.12 32.30 2.11
C HIS A 448 -19.40 31.67 2.65
N THR A 449 -19.24 30.75 3.57
CA THR A 449 -20.32 30.15 4.38
C THR A 449 -19.98 30.31 5.85
N LEU A 450 -20.94 30.87 6.62
CA LEU A 450 -20.83 30.90 8.06
C LEU A 450 -21.60 29.73 8.67
N GLN A 451 -20.96 29.02 9.59
CA GLN A 451 -21.55 27.88 10.30
C GLN A 451 -21.45 28.12 11.80
N SER A 452 -22.54 27.91 12.57
CA SER A 452 -22.50 28.03 14.02
C SER A 452 -21.35 27.23 14.62
N TRP A 453 -20.65 27.80 15.57
CA TRP A 453 -19.67 27.05 16.33
C TRP A 453 -20.37 26.06 17.25
N LEU A 454 -19.89 24.79 17.21
CA LEU A 454 -20.34 23.71 18.09
C LEU A 454 -19.19 23.32 19.01
N PRO A 455 -19.34 23.37 20.34
CA PRO A 455 -18.39 22.75 21.25
C PRO A 455 -18.33 21.25 21.00
N LEU A 456 -17.23 20.78 20.42
CA LEU A 456 -17.03 19.36 20.08
C LEU A 456 -16.96 18.51 21.34
N SER A 457 -17.48 17.29 21.30
CA SER A 457 -17.23 16.33 22.37
C SER A 457 -15.74 16.00 22.46
N HIS A 458 -15.30 15.62 23.65
CA HIS A 458 -13.94 15.25 23.97
C HIS A 458 -13.84 13.79 24.39
N GLN A 459 -12.86 13.07 23.82
CA GLN A 459 -12.56 11.70 24.26
C GLN A 459 -11.20 11.64 24.96
N PRO A 460 -11.02 10.72 25.91
CA PRO A 460 -9.71 10.46 26.51
C PRO A 460 -8.74 9.85 25.51
N THR A 461 -7.50 10.30 25.55
CA THR A 461 -6.39 9.83 24.74
C THR A 461 -5.16 9.57 25.62
N TRP A 462 -4.28 8.62 25.21
CA TRP A 462 -3.03 8.32 25.94
C TRP A 462 -1.88 9.03 25.26
N GLN A 463 -1.40 10.12 25.85
CA GLN A 463 -0.41 10.99 25.21
C GLN A 463 0.70 11.43 26.17
N THR A 464 1.84 11.82 25.60
CA THR A 464 2.94 12.40 26.35
C THR A 464 2.59 13.82 26.81
N GLY A 465 2.65 14.06 28.09
CA GLY A 465 2.48 15.39 28.70
C GLY A 465 3.68 16.31 28.45
N PRO A 466 3.59 17.59 28.85
CA PRO A 466 4.69 18.55 28.72
C PRO A 466 5.93 18.17 29.53
N ASP A 467 5.76 17.37 30.56
CA ASP A 467 6.82 16.83 31.43
C ASP A 467 7.50 15.58 30.85
N GLY A 468 7.07 15.11 29.67
CA GLY A 468 7.57 13.89 29.04
C GLY A 468 6.93 12.60 29.57
N ALA A 469 6.07 12.67 30.58
CA ALA A 469 5.32 11.52 31.08
C ALA A 469 4.05 11.29 30.25
N PHE A 470 3.64 10.03 30.11
CA PHE A 470 2.36 9.72 29.48
C PHE A 470 1.20 9.88 30.46
N SER A 471 0.13 10.47 29.99
CA SER A 471 -1.09 10.69 30.77
C SER A 471 -2.33 10.62 29.90
N ILE A 472 -3.49 10.44 30.54
CA ILE A 472 -4.79 10.56 29.85
C ILE A 472 -5.08 12.06 29.63
N GLN A 473 -5.21 12.44 28.36
CA GLN A 473 -5.55 13.82 27.98
C GLN A 473 -6.88 13.82 27.24
N SER A 474 -7.66 14.88 27.46
CA SER A 474 -8.95 15.07 26.81
C SER A 474 -8.77 15.82 25.49
N ARG A 475 -9.25 15.23 24.37
CA ARG A 475 -9.10 15.84 23.03
C ARG A 475 -10.43 15.90 22.27
N PRO A 476 -10.66 16.97 21.50
CA PRO A 476 -11.88 17.12 20.71
C PRO A 476 -11.94 16.03 19.63
N VAL A 477 -13.12 15.44 19.41
CA VAL A 477 -13.33 14.34 18.47
C VAL A 477 -14.41 14.67 17.45
N VAL A 478 -14.15 14.26 16.20
CA VAL A 478 -15.09 14.26 15.08
C VAL A 478 -15.17 12.85 14.51
N LEU A 479 -16.36 12.31 14.36
CA LEU A 479 -16.62 10.98 13.86
C LEU A 479 -16.93 11.03 12.35
N ARG A 480 -16.16 10.33 11.52
CA ARG A 480 -16.49 10.10 10.11
C ARG A 480 -17.16 8.76 9.93
N VAL A 481 -18.38 8.77 9.45
CA VAL A 481 -19.21 7.59 9.16
C VAL A 481 -19.34 7.43 7.66
N PHE A 482 -19.42 6.18 7.17
CA PHE A 482 -19.54 5.86 5.76
C PHE A 482 -20.84 5.14 5.44
N ALA A 483 -21.47 5.53 4.33
CA ALA A 483 -22.62 4.84 3.78
C ALA A 483 -22.28 4.32 2.39
N VAL A 484 -22.74 3.10 2.07
CA VAL A 484 -22.50 2.42 0.80
C VAL A 484 -23.81 1.94 0.21
N VAL A 485 -23.84 1.79 -1.10
CA VAL A 485 -24.99 1.24 -1.82
C VAL A 485 -24.88 -0.29 -1.90
N ASP A 486 -26.00 -0.99 -1.72
CA ASP A 486 -26.08 -2.44 -1.87
C ASP A 486 -26.43 -2.84 -3.34
N ALA A 487 -26.49 -4.15 -3.58
CA ALA A 487 -26.81 -4.72 -4.90
C ALA A 487 -28.23 -4.41 -5.39
N GLN A 488 -29.15 -4.08 -4.50
CA GLN A 488 -30.53 -3.71 -4.80
C GLN A 488 -30.72 -2.19 -4.96
N GLY A 489 -29.67 -1.40 -4.76
CA GLY A 489 -29.70 0.07 -4.78
C GLY A 489 -30.23 0.68 -3.47
N GLY A 490 -30.31 -0.09 -2.38
CA GLY A 490 -30.51 0.39 -1.03
C GLY A 490 -29.23 0.93 -0.40
N TRP A 491 -29.34 1.52 0.79
CA TRP A 491 -28.21 2.06 1.52
C TRP A 491 -27.89 1.27 2.76
N GLN A 492 -26.61 1.06 3.02
CA GLN A 492 -26.11 0.46 4.26
C GLN A 492 -25.04 1.38 4.86
N VAL A 493 -25.11 1.59 6.17
CA VAL A 493 -24.10 2.35 6.91
C VAL A 493 -23.08 1.39 7.52
N LEU A 494 -21.80 1.71 7.37
CA LEU A 494 -20.70 0.94 7.94
C LEU A 494 -20.76 1.03 9.48
N PRO A 495 -20.90 -0.08 10.23
CA PRO A 495 -21.08 -0.04 11.69
C PRO A 495 -19.75 0.26 12.42
N GLY A 496 -19.28 1.47 12.28
CA GLY A 496 -18.02 2.00 12.75
C GLY A 496 -17.72 3.32 12.10
N GLY A 497 -16.48 3.73 12.13
CA GLY A 497 -16.07 5.00 11.55
C GLY A 497 -14.60 5.27 11.77
N LEU A 498 -14.17 6.45 11.34
CA LEU A 498 -12.87 7.01 11.63
C LEU A 498 -13.05 8.19 12.60
N ALA A 499 -12.69 8.00 13.88
CA ALA A 499 -12.63 9.10 14.81
C ALA A 499 -11.38 9.94 14.49
N ARG A 500 -11.55 11.23 14.30
CA ARG A 500 -10.47 12.21 14.08
C ARG A 500 -10.35 13.10 15.31
N LEU A 501 -9.18 13.10 15.90
CA LEU A 501 -8.88 13.83 17.12
C LEU A 501 -8.14 15.11 16.78
N GLY A 502 -8.68 16.23 17.24
CA GLY A 502 -8.07 17.54 17.06
C GLY A 502 -6.84 17.73 17.95
N THR A 503 -6.04 18.74 17.64
CA THR A 503 -5.06 19.30 18.59
C THR A 503 -5.80 20.07 19.71
N ARG A 504 -5.08 20.52 20.75
CA ARG A 504 -5.66 21.42 21.78
C ARG A 504 -6.30 22.69 21.20
N GLU A 505 -5.98 23.00 19.94
CA GLU A 505 -6.54 24.13 19.21
C GLU A 505 -7.94 23.90 18.62
N GLY A 506 -8.53 22.72 18.81
CA GLY A 506 -9.93 22.44 18.51
C GLY A 506 -10.26 22.09 17.05
N ILE A 507 -9.28 22.04 16.14
CA ILE A 507 -9.51 21.66 14.75
C ILE A 507 -9.10 20.19 14.56
N ALA A 508 -10.06 19.33 14.23
CA ALA A 508 -9.81 17.91 13.97
C ALA A 508 -9.38 17.70 12.51
N SER A 509 -8.14 18.09 12.18
CA SER A 509 -7.56 17.92 10.85
C SER A 509 -6.31 17.05 10.92
N MET A 510 -6.27 15.99 10.09
CA MET A 510 -5.09 15.11 9.95
C MET A 510 -3.89 15.86 9.37
N GLN A 511 -4.13 16.81 8.48
CA GLN A 511 -3.09 17.67 7.88
C GLN A 511 -2.40 18.57 8.92
N ARG A 512 -3.13 19.00 9.95
CA ARG A 512 -2.64 19.87 11.03
C ARG A 512 -2.13 19.13 12.27
N GLY A 513 -1.72 17.88 12.14
CA GLY A 513 -1.17 17.14 13.27
C GLY A 513 -2.23 16.46 14.16
N GLY A 514 -3.47 16.37 13.72
CA GLY A 514 -4.49 15.54 14.33
C GLY A 514 -4.11 14.06 14.27
N SER A 515 -4.75 13.25 15.13
CA SER A 515 -4.63 11.80 15.13
C SER A 515 -5.99 11.15 14.83
N SER A 516 -5.98 9.85 14.62
CA SER A 516 -7.19 9.04 14.47
C SER A 516 -7.37 8.10 15.64
N ALA A 517 -8.60 7.62 15.85
CA ALA A 517 -8.88 6.51 16.75
C ALA A 517 -9.84 5.51 16.07
N ASP A 518 -9.81 4.25 16.53
CA ASP A 518 -10.82 3.26 16.14
C ASP A 518 -12.19 3.64 16.70
N VAL A 519 -13.26 3.12 16.12
CA VAL A 519 -14.65 3.39 16.56
C VAL A 519 -15.35 2.07 16.82
N TRP A 520 -15.70 1.83 18.08
CA TRP A 520 -16.39 0.60 18.48
C TRP A 520 -17.89 0.86 18.65
N VAL A 521 -18.67 0.24 17.80
CA VAL A 521 -20.14 0.31 17.85
C VAL A 521 -20.67 -0.92 18.55
N GLN A 522 -21.43 -0.74 19.61
CA GLN A 522 -22.02 -1.82 20.38
C GLN A 522 -23.08 -2.58 19.55
N SER A 523 -22.98 -3.91 19.50
CA SER A 523 -24.03 -4.75 18.91
C SER A 523 -25.32 -4.69 19.76
N PRO A 524 -26.51 -4.87 19.15
CA PRO A 524 -27.74 -5.03 19.91
C PRO A 524 -27.60 -6.17 20.93
N ALA A 525 -28.13 -6.00 22.13
CA ALA A 525 -28.18 -7.07 23.11
C ALA A 525 -28.90 -8.25 22.48
N ALA A 526 -28.29 -9.43 22.51
CA ALA A 526 -28.98 -10.64 22.07
C ALA A 526 -30.25 -10.77 22.86
N ALA A 527 -31.41 -10.80 22.22
CA ALA A 527 -32.67 -11.08 22.88
C ALA A 527 -32.49 -12.38 23.69
N PRO A 528 -32.89 -12.42 24.98
CA PRO A 528 -32.76 -13.64 25.74
C PRO A 528 -33.47 -14.75 24.99
N GLN A 529 -32.70 -15.72 24.50
CA GLN A 529 -33.30 -16.94 23.94
C GLN A 529 -34.13 -17.54 25.02
N ALA A 530 -35.45 -17.52 24.84
CA ALA A 530 -36.38 -18.23 25.70
C ALA A 530 -35.93 -19.69 25.74
N SER A 531 -35.36 -20.07 26.88
CA SER A 531 -34.95 -21.46 27.12
C SER A 531 -36.17 -22.33 27.00
N SER A 532 -36.36 -22.95 25.84
CA SER A 532 -37.28 -24.13 25.72
C SER A 532 -36.67 -25.24 26.53
N ARG A 533 -37.08 -25.32 27.81
CA ARG A 533 -36.95 -26.52 28.61
C ARG A 533 -37.85 -27.56 27.98
N GLY A 534 -37.29 -28.60 27.42
CA GLY A 534 -38.06 -29.73 27.02
C GLY A 534 -37.25 -30.75 26.25
N GLN A 535 -36.90 -31.82 26.92
CA GLN A 535 -36.49 -33.16 26.50
C GLN A 535 -34.98 -33.35 26.25
N GLY A 536 -34.39 -34.02 27.25
CA GLY A 536 -33.05 -34.56 27.20
C GLY A 536 -32.91 -35.71 26.17
N PRO A 537 -31.78 -35.83 25.51
CA PRO A 537 -31.45 -37.03 24.75
C PRO A 537 -30.80 -38.06 25.67
N SER A 538 -31.29 -39.31 25.55
CA SER A 538 -30.69 -40.50 26.11
C SER A 538 -29.23 -40.72 25.63
N PRO A 539 -28.39 -41.39 26.42
CA PRO A 539 -26.98 -41.55 26.11
C PRO A 539 -26.75 -42.60 25.02
N MET A 540 -26.09 -42.20 23.95
CA MET A 540 -25.53 -43.14 22.98
C MET A 540 -24.05 -43.40 23.30
N THR A 541 -23.78 -44.68 23.38
CA THR A 541 -22.52 -45.36 23.66
C THR A 541 -21.41 -44.99 22.72
N THR A 542 -20.24 -44.77 23.29
CA THR A 542 -18.94 -44.66 22.66
C THR A 542 -18.54 -45.91 21.86
N ALA A 543 -18.18 -45.76 20.59
CA ALA A 543 -17.39 -46.74 19.87
C ALA A 543 -16.23 -46.04 19.15
N ALA A 544 -15.01 -46.49 19.41
CA ALA A 544 -13.78 -46.04 18.83
C ALA A 544 -13.65 -46.46 17.35
N PRO A 545 -12.93 -45.70 16.51
CA PRO A 545 -12.66 -46.11 15.14
C PRO A 545 -11.41 -46.99 15.07
N THR A 546 -11.62 -48.21 14.55
CA THR A 546 -10.58 -49.16 14.16
C THR A 546 -10.02 -48.79 12.81
N GLN A 547 -8.70 -48.77 12.73
CA GLN A 547 -7.92 -48.71 11.48
C GLN A 547 -8.14 -49.99 10.68
N THR A 548 -8.33 -49.86 9.37
CA THR A 548 -8.11 -50.99 8.46
C THR A 548 -7.41 -50.47 7.19
N GLN A 549 -6.20 -50.96 7.03
CA GLN A 549 -5.47 -51.03 5.75
C GLN A 549 -6.16 -52.06 4.85
N ASN A 550 -6.18 -51.77 3.54
CA ASN A 550 -5.97 -52.79 2.51
C ASN A 550 -5.75 -52.16 1.13
N GLN A 551 -4.70 -52.41 0.62
CA GLN A 551 -4.07 -53.16 -0.50
C GLN A 551 -4.91 -53.30 -1.78
N SER A 552 -4.26 -52.86 -2.85
CA SER A 552 -4.34 -53.12 -4.26
C SER A 552 -4.91 -54.49 -4.69
N GLN A 553 -5.67 -54.47 -5.77
CA GLN A 553 -5.39 -55.39 -6.93
C GLN A 553 -6.17 -54.94 -8.18
N SER A 554 -5.43 -54.90 -9.25
CA SER A 554 -5.83 -54.80 -10.65
C SER A 554 -6.63 -55.97 -11.16
N GLN A 555 -7.57 -55.73 -12.05
CA GLN A 555 -7.79 -56.64 -13.20
C GLN A 555 -8.52 -55.93 -14.35
N SER A 556 -7.90 -56.04 -15.50
CA SER A 556 -8.33 -55.67 -16.84
C SER A 556 -9.37 -56.66 -17.38
N GLN A 557 -10.33 -56.19 -18.15
CA GLN A 557 -10.82 -56.95 -19.31
C GLN A 557 -11.45 -56.00 -20.38
N SER A 558 -10.90 -56.14 -21.54
CA SER A 558 -11.26 -55.63 -22.83
C SER A 558 -12.55 -56.17 -23.41
N GLN A 559 -13.29 -55.38 -24.16
CA GLN A 559 -13.97 -55.83 -25.40
C GLN A 559 -14.51 -54.63 -26.20
N THR A 560 -13.98 -54.47 -27.38
CA THR A 560 -14.54 -53.85 -28.60
C THR A 560 -15.14 -54.95 -29.47
N PRO A 561 -15.79 -54.76 -30.66
CA PRO A 561 -16.17 -53.55 -31.40
C PRO A 561 -17.54 -53.56 -32.14
N SER A 562 -17.98 -52.42 -32.65
CA SER A 562 -18.55 -52.03 -33.97
C SER A 562 -19.66 -52.90 -34.69
N PRO A 563 -20.34 -52.41 -35.78
CA PRO A 563 -20.66 -51.09 -36.28
C PRO A 563 -22.02 -50.94 -37.00
N LEU A 564 -22.29 -49.78 -37.70
CA LEU A 564 -23.16 -49.49 -38.85
C LEU A 564 -24.62 -49.12 -38.55
N GLN A 565 -25.26 -48.20 -39.14
CA GLN A 565 -25.23 -47.15 -40.16
C GLN A 565 -26.60 -46.43 -40.20
N PRO A 566 -26.94 -45.55 -41.15
CA PRO A 566 -27.50 -44.24 -40.88
C PRO A 566 -28.96 -44.06 -41.30
N THR A 567 -29.65 -43.06 -40.77
CA THR A 567 -30.82 -42.45 -41.43
C THR A 567 -30.93 -40.96 -41.13
N THR A 568 -31.22 -40.19 -42.15
CA THR A 568 -31.30 -38.80 -42.39
C THR A 568 -32.64 -38.18 -41.83
N PRO A 569 -32.95 -36.86 -42.00
CA PRO A 569 -33.05 -35.90 -40.89
C PRO A 569 -34.51 -35.40 -40.64
N ALA A 570 -34.73 -34.88 -39.45
CA ALA A 570 -35.94 -34.08 -39.17
C ALA A 570 -35.54 -32.75 -38.50
N GLN A 571 -36.17 -31.69 -38.96
CA GLN A 571 -35.96 -30.28 -38.64
C GLN A 571 -36.24 -29.92 -37.18
N PRO A 572 -35.71 -28.76 -36.73
CA PRO A 572 -35.60 -28.43 -35.31
C PRO A 572 -36.83 -27.70 -34.75
N THR A 573 -37.29 -28.13 -33.62
CA THR A 573 -38.18 -27.36 -32.75
C THR A 573 -37.29 -26.63 -31.71
N THR A 574 -37.34 -25.30 -31.75
CA THR A 574 -36.75 -24.40 -30.81
C THR A 574 -37.38 -24.54 -29.42
N THR A 575 -36.67 -25.16 -28.47
CA THR A 575 -36.91 -24.97 -27.06
C THR A 575 -35.71 -24.21 -26.48
N ALA A 576 -35.95 -22.99 -26.01
CA ALA A 576 -34.99 -22.19 -25.29
C ALA A 576 -34.62 -22.86 -23.96
N THR A 577 -33.50 -23.55 -23.92
CA THR A 577 -32.87 -23.98 -22.69
C THR A 577 -31.98 -22.85 -22.21
N THR A 578 -32.38 -22.19 -21.13
CA THR A 578 -31.53 -21.37 -20.29
C THR A 578 -30.38 -22.24 -19.78
N SER A 579 -29.24 -22.17 -20.45
CA SER A 579 -28.01 -22.77 -19.98
C SER A 579 -27.46 -21.93 -18.84
N THR A 580 -27.51 -22.43 -17.63
CA THR A 580 -26.69 -21.97 -16.48
C THR A 580 -25.22 -22.02 -16.92
N PRO A 581 -24.43 -20.95 -16.81
CA PRO A 581 -23.02 -20.98 -17.18
C PRO A 581 -22.30 -22.00 -16.29
N ALA A 582 -21.60 -22.93 -16.94
CA ALA A 582 -20.86 -23.99 -16.29
C ALA A 582 -19.79 -23.43 -15.34
N ALA A 583 -19.62 -24.05 -14.20
CA ALA A 583 -18.63 -23.71 -13.17
C ALA A 583 -17.17 -23.65 -13.68
N SER A 584 -16.88 -24.14 -14.89
CA SER A 584 -15.57 -24.07 -15.53
C SER A 584 -15.17 -22.65 -15.96
N ASP A 585 -16.13 -21.79 -16.32
CA ASP A 585 -15.81 -20.43 -16.78
C ASP A 585 -15.45 -19.48 -15.63
N ALA A 586 -15.98 -19.76 -14.41
CA ALA A 586 -15.61 -19.02 -13.20
C ALA A 586 -14.17 -19.31 -12.73
N VAL A 587 -13.57 -20.43 -13.15
CA VAL A 587 -12.17 -20.79 -12.81
C VAL A 587 -11.20 -20.18 -13.82
N ALA A 588 -11.59 -20.03 -15.08
CA ALA A 588 -10.76 -19.42 -16.13
C ALA A 588 -10.50 -17.91 -15.93
N GLN A 589 -11.38 -17.20 -15.22
CA GLN A 589 -11.23 -15.76 -14.92
C GLN A 589 -10.25 -15.43 -13.79
N ARG A 590 -9.54 -16.40 -13.21
CA ARG A 590 -8.59 -16.19 -12.09
C ARG A 590 -7.18 -15.82 -12.51
N GLN A 591 -6.91 -15.48 -13.77
CA GLN A 591 -5.61 -14.92 -14.13
C GLN A 591 -5.47 -13.53 -13.51
N ARG A 592 -4.50 -13.37 -12.60
CA ARG A 592 -4.15 -12.06 -12.05
C ARG A 592 -3.58 -11.22 -13.17
N LEU A 593 -4.35 -10.25 -13.63
CA LEU A 593 -3.94 -9.29 -14.63
C LEU A 593 -2.73 -8.50 -14.11
N VAL A 594 -1.72 -8.35 -14.97
CA VAL A 594 -0.52 -7.57 -14.69
C VAL A 594 -0.53 -6.38 -15.64
N THR A 595 -0.63 -5.17 -15.11
CA THR A 595 -0.54 -3.95 -15.92
C THR A 595 0.90 -3.74 -16.38
N SER A 596 1.10 -3.02 -17.49
CA SER A 596 2.44 -2.70 -18.00
C SER A 596 3.27 -1.95 -16.97
N ARG A 597 2.66 -1.02 -16.22
CA ARG A 597 3.31 -0.30 -15.13
C ARG A 597 3.73 -1.22 -13.97
N ALA A 598 2.85 -2.14 -13.56
CA ALA A 598 3.20 -3.12 -12.52
C ALA A 598 4.31 -4.07 -12.99
N ALA A 599 4.27 -4.47 -14.25
CA ALA A 599 5.29 -5.29 -14.89
C ALA A 599 6.68 -4.61 -14.85
N GLU A 600 6.73 -3.35 -15.26
CA GLU A 600 7.94 -2.53 -15.23
C GLU A 600 8.51 -2.38 -13.82
N ASN A 601 7.67 -1.99 -12.86
CA ASN A 601 8.11 -1.82 -11.48
C ASN A 601 8.61 -3.13 -10.85
N LEU A 602 7.99 -4.28 -11.15
CA LEU A 602 8.45 -5.58 -10.68
C LEU A 602 9.78 -5.96 -11.33
N PHE A 603 9.96 -5.72 -12.62
CA PHE A 603 11.23 -5.96 -13.33
C PHE A 603 12.37 -5.13 -12.73
N TRP A 604 12.17 -3.82 -12.57
CA TRP A 604 13.18 -2.93 -11.98
C TRP A 604 13.44 -3.22 -10.50
N MET A 605 12.40 -3.59 -9.74
CA MET A 605 12.58 -4.08 -8.36
C MET A 605 13.53 -5.28 -8.32
N GLY A 606 13.40 -6.22 -9.25
CA GLY A 606 14.31 -7.35 -9.40
C GLY A 606 15.74 -6.90 -9.71
N ARG A 607 15.91 -6.01 -10.67
CA ARG A 607 17.23 -5.47 -11.06
C ARG A 607 17.91 -4.74 -9.89
N TYR A 608 17.22 -3.83 -9.23
CA TYR A 608 17.78 -3.07 -8.11
C TYR A 608 18.14 -3.97 -6.92
N THR A 609 17.33 -4.99 -6.61
CA THR A 609 17.63 -5.96 -5.54
C THR A 609 18.94 -6.69 -5.83
N GLU A 610 19.10 -7.22 -7.02
CA GLU A 610 20.32 -7.97 -7.42
C GLU A 610 21.54 -7.06 -7.54
N ARG A 611 21.38 -5.85 -8.08
CA ARG A 611 22.46 -4.86 -8.16
C ARG A 611 22.98 -4.48 -6.79
N THR A 612 22.07 -4.27 -5.84
CA THR A 612 22.45 -4.02 -4.45
C THR A 612 23.28 -5.17 -3.88
N GLU A 613 22.84 -6.42 -4.09
CA GLU A 613 23.55 -7.61 -3.60
C GLU A 613 24.93 -7.75 -4.22
N ASN A 614 25.05 -7.58 -5.53
CA ASN A 614 26.31 -7.65 -6.25
C ASN A 614 27.29 -6.54 -5.80
N THR A 615 26.78 -5.33 -5.59
CA THR A 615 27.58 -4.21 -5.06
C THR A 615 28.09 -4.50 -3.65
N LEU A 616 27.22 -5.00 -2.76
CA LEU A 616 27.62 -5.39 -1.40
C LEU A 616 28.73 -6.43 -1.40
N ARG A 617 28.64 -7.47 -2.25
CA ARG A 617 29.65 -8.52 -2.38
C ARG A 617 30.97 -7.95 -2.88
N LEU A 618 30.94 -7.13 -3.91
CA LEU A 618 32.16 -6.53 -4.46
C LEU A 618 32.85 -5.61 -3.45
N VAL A 619 32.10 -4.81 -2.71
CA VAL A 619 32.67 -3.93 -1.68
C VAL A 619 33.25 -4.72 -0.52
N ARG A 620 32.53 -5.77 -0.06
CA ARG A 620 33.05 -6.64 1.02
C ARG A 620 34.36 -7.30 0.61
N LEU A 621 34.40 -7.93 -0.55
CA LEU A 621 35.62 -8.52 -1.10
C LEU A 621 36.75 -7.50 -1.21
N SER A 622 36.46 -6.31 -1.72
CA SER A 622 37.44 -5.23 -1.83
C SER A 622 38.03 -4.81 -0.49
N LEU A 623 37.18 -4.65 0.54
CA LEU A 623 37.64 -4.30 1.90
C LEU A 623 38.41 -5.44 2.57
N GLU A 624 38.06 -6.70 2.29
CA GLU A 624 38.80 -7.88 2.74
C GLU A 624 40.19 -7.96 2.12
N ILE A 625 40.31 -7.74 0.80
CA ILE A 625 41.60 -7.70 0.12
C ILE A 625 42.47 -6.56 0.66
N LEU A 626 41.91 -5.35 0.81
CA LEU A 626 42.64 -4.16 1.29
C LEU A 626 43.06 -4.28 2.77
N GLY A 627 42.37 -5.08 3.58
CA GLY A 627 42.63 -5.27 5.00
C GLY A 627 43.39 -6.56 5.37
N SER A 628 43.72 -7.42 4.37
CA SER A 628 44.32 -8.74 4.59
C SER A 628 45.81 -8.76 4.19
N GLU A 629 46.44 -9.95 4.33
CA GLU A 629 47.78 -10.21 3.82
C GLU A 629 47.88 -10.06 2.27
N ASN A 630 46.76 -10.13 1.60
CA ASN A 630 46.65 -10.01 0.13
C ASN A 630 46.70 -8.55 -0.36
N GLN A 631 46.75 -7.56 0.55
CA GLN A 631 46.78 -6.13 0.22
C GLN A 631 47.99 -5.69 -0.66
N ASN A 632 48.99 -6.53 -0.81
CA ASN A 632 50.17 -6.25 -1.64
C ASN A 632 50.18 -7.01 -2.97
N LEU A 633 49.13 -7.79 -3.31
CA LEU A 633 49.07 -8.52 -4.57
C LEU A 633 48.56 -7.63 -5.69
N PRO A 634 49.42 -7.24 -6.68
CA PRO A 634 49.04 -6.28 -7.73
C PRO A 634 47.87 -6.76 -8.58
N CYS A 635 47.79 -8.07 -8.84
CA CYS A 635 46.72 -8.69 -9.64
C CYS A 635 45.34 -8.49 -8.98
N LEU A 636 45.21 -8.74 -7.67
CA LEU A 636 43.99 -8.54 -6.90
C LEU A 636 43.61 -7.07 -6.80
N LEU A 637 44.58 -6.18 -6.52
CA LEU A 637 44.34 -4.74 -6.46
C LEU A 637 43.88 -4.16 -7.81
N ASN A 638 44.43 -4.66 -8.93
CA ASN A 638 43.96 -4.29 -10.26
C ASN A 638 42.56 -4.80 -10.52
N PHE A 639 42.25 -6.02 -10.09
CA PHE A 639 40.92 -6.61 -10.25
C PHE A 639 39.84 -5.81 -9.53
N ILE A 640 40.02 -5.56 -8.24
CA ILE A 640 39.05 -4.73 -7.49
C ILE A 640 38.95 -3.30 -8.02
N THR A 641 40.08 -2.71 -8.45
CA THR A 641 40.07 -1.39 -9.08
C THR A 641 39.25 -1.36 -10.36
N ARG A 642 39.46 -2.32 -11.27
CA ARG A 642 38.73 -2.39 -12.53
C ARG A 642 37.25 -2.62 -12.31
N LEU A 643 36.87 -3.56 -11.45
CA LEU A 643 35.47 -3.80 -11.14
C LEU A 643 34.80 -2.62 -10.46
N ALA A 644 35.45 -2.02 -9.43
CA ALA A 644 34.87 -0.89 -8.74
C ALA A 644 34.71 0.34 -9.65
N THR A 645 35.68 0.60 -10.54
CA THR A 645 35.60 1.69 -11.52
C THR A 645 34.50 1.42 -12.55
N ARG A 646 34.45 0.18 -13.10
CA ARG A 646 33.45 -0.20 -14.10
C ARG A 646 32.02 -0.10 -13.55
N HIS A 647 31.81 -0.50 -12.31
CA HIS A 647 30.52 -0.40 -11.63
C HIS A 647 30.27 0.95 -10.98
N GLY A 648 31.13 1.96 -11.23
CA GLY A 648 30.96 3.33 -10.77
C GLY A 648 30.95 3.49 -9.25
N LEU A 649 31.56 2.56 -8.51
CA LEU A 649 31.64 2.61 -7.03
C LEU A 649 32.72 3.54 -6.54
N VAL A 650 33.69 3.85 -7.40
CA VAL A 650 34.79 4.77 -7.16
C VAL A 650 34.69 5.91 -8.17
N ARG A 651 34.76 7.14 -7.69
CA ARG A 651 34.65 8.32 -8.57
C ARG A 651 35.81 8.41 -9.56
N ALA A 652 35.54 8.99 -10.73
CA ALA A 652 36.55 9.24 -11.73
C ALA A 652 37.69 10.14 -11.16
N GLY A 653 38.94 9.76 -11.43
CA GLY A 653 40.12 10.49 -10.93
C GLY A 653 40.67 9.99 -9.59
N VAL A 654 39.99 9.04 -8.93
CA VAL A 654 40.54 8.36 -7.74
C VAL A 654 41.67 7.43 -8.18
N PRO A 655 42.89 7.50 -7.54
CA PRO A 655 43.97 6.59 -7.87
C PRO A 655 43.60 5.13 -7.67
N ALA A 656 44.20 4.23 -8.48
CA ALA A 656 44.01 2.80 -8.34
C ALA A 656 44.40 2.29 -6.93
N ALA A 657 43.80 1.20 -6.50
CA ALA A 657 44.06 0.61 -5.20
C ALA A 657 45.55 0.31 -5.00
N ALA A 658 46.26 -0.12 -6.03
CA ALA A 658 47.69 -0.38 -6.02
C ALA A 658 48.55 0.91 -5.83
N GLN A 659 48.04 2.08 -6.19
CA GLN A 659 48.73 3.34 -6.06
C GLN A 659 48.48 4.05 -4.72
N ALA A 660 47.23 4.00 -4.25
CA ALA A 660 46.82 4.71 -3.02
C ALA A 660 45.69 3.97 -2.29
N HIS A 661 45.99 2.92 -1.55
CA HIS A 661 45.07 2.05 -0.83
C HIS A 661 44.02 2.83 -0.04
N ARG A 662 44.46 3.77 0.81
CA ARG A 662 43.58 4.51 1.72
C ARG A 662 42.64 5.48 1.00
N VAL A 663 43.07 6.05 -0.10
CA VAL A 663 42.25 6.96 -0.92
C VAL A 663 41.18 6.16 -1.64
N PHE A 664 41.57 5.02 -2.18
CA PHE A 664 40.65 4.09 -2.85
C PHE A 664 39.59 3.56 -1.87
N GLU A 665 40.02 3.04 -0.72
CA GLU A 665 39.15 2.54 0.37
C GLU A 665 38.13 3.59 0.80
N ARG A 666 38.60 4.82 1.07
CA ARG A 666 37.76 5.94 1.47
C ARG A 666 36.72 6.29 0.39
N SER A 667 37.13 6.34 -0.88
CA SER A 667 36.23 6.63 -1.99
C SER A 667 35.17 5.53 -2.16
N LEU A 668 35.57 4.27 -2.03
CA LEU A 668 34.70 3.12 -2.09
C LEU A 668 33.62 3.16 -1.01
N ILE A 669 34.02 3.43 0.25
CA ILE A 669 33.09 3.53 1.38
C ILE A 669 32.16 4.75 1.23
N ALA A 670 32.69 5.92 0.84
CA ALA A 670 31.89 7.12 0.63
C ALA A 670 30.82 6.94 -0.45
N GLY A 671 31.13 6.17 -1.50
CA GLY A 671 30.19 5.86 -2.59
C GLY A 671 28.98 5.01 -2.16
N LEU A 672 29.04 4.31 -1.00
CA LEU A 672 27.94 3.43 -0.56
C LEU A 672 26.64 4.17 -0.22
N TRP A 673 26.77 5.38 0.35
CA TRP A 673 25.66 6.14 0.94
C TRP A 673 24.98 7.09 -0.02
N ASP A 674 25.54 7.30 -1.18
CA ASP A 674 25.03 8.25 -2.17
C ASP A 674 23.63 7.84 -2.62
N GLN A 675 22.68 8.77 -2.60
CA GLN A 675 21.30 8.54 -2.99
C GLN A 675 20.98 8.95 -4.42
N GLU A 676 21.91 9.59 -5.10
CA GLU A 676 21.78 10.08 -6.48
C GLU A 676 22.58 9.23 -7.45
N LEU A 677 23.67 8.63 -6.98
CA LEU A 677 24.52 7.78 -7.79
C LEU A 677 23.88 6.40 -8.02
N ALA A 678 23.44 6.12 -9.22
CA ALA A 678 22.70 4.91 -9.62
C ALA A 678 23.42 3.57 -9.32
N THR A 679 24.71 3.61 -9.06
CA THR A 679 25.54 2.44 -8.73
C THR A 679 25.68 2.20 -7.24
N SER A 680 25.30 3.16 -6.40
CA SER A 680 25.44 3.06 -4.95
C SER A 680 24.44 2.09 -4.31
N VAL A 681 24.77 1.57 -3.12
CA VAL A 681 23.85 0.76 -2.30
C VAL A 681 22.66 1.61 -1.86
N GLY A 682 22.89 2.85 -1.43
CA GLY A 682 21.86 3.77 -0.98
C GLY A 682 20.80 4.06 -2.04
N PHE A 683 21.23 4.42 -3.26
CA PHE A 683 20.33 4.63 -4.40
C PHE A 683 19.51 3.37 -4.72
N ASN A 684 20.17 2.22 -4.80
CA ASN A 684 19.50 0.98 -5.19
C ASN A 684 18.50 0.50 -4.14
N LEU A 685 18.79 0.60 -2.84
CA LEU A 685 17.83 0.30 -1.78
C LEU A 685 16.60 1.21 -1.84
N ARG A 686 16.82 2.52 -2.03
CA ARG A 686 15.73 3.47 -2.24
C ARG A 686 14.90 3.13 -3.47
N SER A 687 15.54 2.78 -4.58
CA SER A 687 14.87 2.41 -5.83
C SER A 687 14.06 1.13 -5.71
N VAL A 688 14.57 0.10 -4.99
CA VAL A 688 13.79 -1.10 -4.64
C VAL A 688 12.52 -0.73 -3.89
N ARG A 689 12.61 0.15 -2.88
CA ARG A 689 11.46 0.56 -2.10
C ARG A 689 10.45 1.36 -2.92
N LEU A 690 10.90 2.28 -3.79
CA LEU A 690 10.03 3.06 -4.66
C LEU A 690 9.29 2.19 -5.68
N ALA A 691 10.00 1.26 -6.32
CA ALA A 691 9.39 0.30 -7.23
C ALA A 691 8.37 -0.60 -6.50
N ALA A 692 8.73 -1.08 -5.31
CA ALA A 692 7.84 -1.86 -4.45
C ALA A 692 6.60 -1.07 -4.00
N ALA A 693 6.75 0.22 -3.68
CA ALA A 693 5.63 1.09 -3.32
C ALA A 693 4.61 1.20 -4.46
N SER A 694 5.07 1.25 -5.71
CA SER A 694 4.19 1.34 -6.89
C SER A 694 3.39 0.05 -7.17
N VAL A 695 3.75 -1.07 -6.54
CA VAL A 695 3.08 -2.38 -6.68
C VAL A 695 2.71 -2.98 -5.32
N ARG A 696 2.47 -2.13 -4.34
CA ARG A 696 2.27 -2.51 -2.94
C ARG A 696 1.11 -3.49 -2.74
N GLU A 697 0.07 -3.40 -3.53
CA GLU A 697 -1.09 -4.30 -3.50
C GLU A 697 -0.72 -5.76 -3.82
N ARG A 698 0.43 -6.01 -4.44
CA ARG A 698 0.95 -7.33 -4.80
C ARG A 698 1.90 -7.92 -3.77
N LEU A 699 2.32 -7.14 -2.79
CA LEU A 699 3.28 -7.51 -1.76
C LEU A 699 2.58 -7.87 -0.45
N SER A 700 3.05 -8.92 0.23
CA SER A 700 2.57 -9.23 1.58
C SER A 700 3.05 -8.18 2.60
N PRO A 701 2.37 -8.02 3.74
CA PRO A 701 2.81 -7.12 4.79
C PRO A 701 4.25 -7.42 5.28
N GLU A 702 4.62 -8.71 5.35
CA GLU A 702 5.95 -9.13 5.77
C GLU A 702 7.01 -8.77 4.72
N HIS A 703 6.70 -8.92 3.44
CA HIS A 703 7.59 -8.52 2.34
C HIS A 703 7.84 -7.00 2.40
N TRP A 704 6.78 -6.22 2.61
CA TRP A 704 6.90 -4.76 2.76
C TRP A 704 7.77 -4.38 3.96
N ARG A 705 7.57 -5.02 5.12
CA ARG A 705 8.40 -4.77 6.31
C ARG A 705 9.89 -5.02 6.07
N LEU A 706 10.23 -6.09 5.36
CA LEU A 706 11.63 -6.38 5.02
C LEU A 706 12.26 -5.26 4.17
N LEU A 707 11.49 -4.71 3.21
CA LEU A 707 11.94 -3.58 2.37
C LEU A 707 12.19 -2.31 3.21
N GLU A 708 11.22 -1.93 4.03
CA GLU A 708 11.32 -0.78 4.93
C GLU A 708 12.50 -0.91 5.90
N GLN A 709 12.67 -2.10 6.46
CA GLN A 709 13.75 -2.37 7.40
C GLN A 709 15.13 -2.35 6.71
N ALA A 710 15.23 -2.86 5.48
CA ALA A 710 16.49 -2.87 4.75
C ALA A 710 16.99 -1.44 4.50
N GLU A 711 16.14 -0.58 3.95
CA GLU A 711 16.48 0.83 3.70
C GLU A 711 16.73 1.60 5.00
N SER A 712 15.77 1.55 5.93
CA SER A 712 15.86 2.37 7.15
C SER A 712 17.05 2.01 8.04
N ARG A 713 17.34 0.71 8.22
CA ARG A 713 18.50 0.26 9.01
C ARG A 713 19.81 0.65 8.36
N PHE A 714 19.90 0.51 7.03
CA PHE A 714 21.10 0.92 6.29
C PHE A 714 21.39 2.40 6.51
N PHE A 715 20.42 3.31 6.32
CA PHE A 715 20.62 4.73 6.52
C PHE A 715 20.74 5.18 7.97
N GLN A 716 20.08 4.50 8.91
CA GLN A 716 20.24 4.79 10.34
C GLN A 716 21.65 4.44 10.83
N GLN A 717 22.20 3.31 10.40
CA GLN A 717 23.55 2.92 10.75
C GLN A 717 24.59 3.82 10.06
N ALA A 718 24.33 4.23 8.82
CA ALA A 718 25.18 5.18 8.11
C ALA A 718 25.37 6.52 8.85
N LYS A 719 24.40 6.94 9.67
CA LYS A 719 24.47 8.17 10.47
C LYS A 719 25.28 8.03 11.75
N ARG A 720 25.79 6.83 12.09
CA ARG A 720 26.59 6.65 13.30
C ARG A 720 27.95 7.30 13.15
N PRO A 721 28.49 7.92 14.22
CA PRO A 721 29.85 8.45 14.22
C PRO A 721 30.85 7.36 13.81
N GLY A 722 31.75 7.69 12.88
CA GLY A 722 32.76 6.73 12.37
C GLY A 722 32.37 6.01 11.07
N LEU A 723 31.09 6.02 10.65
CA LEU A 723 30.65 5.40 9.40
C LEU A 723 30.42 6.42 8.28
N ALA A 724 29.70 7.51 8.56
CA ALA A 724 29.50 8.61 7.62
C ALA A 724 30.06 9.90 8.21
N GLN A 725 31.02 10.51 7.50
CA GLN A 725 31.50 11.86 7.75
C GLN A 725 31.87 12.22 9.21
N SER A 726 32.96 11.73 9.66
CA SER A 726 33.82 12.51 10.53
C SER A 726 34.83 13.22 9.64
N THR A 727 35.21 14.42 9.96
CA THR A 727 36.19 15.29 9.30
C THR A 727 36.98 14.72 8.10
N PRO A 728 37.39 15.49 7.08
CA PRO A 728 38.03 14.99 5.86
C PRO A 728 39.22 14.04 6.08
N ASP A 729 39.81 14.03 7.28
CA ASP A 729 41.01 13.24 7.64
C ASP A 729 40.73 12.01 8.51
N ALA A 730 39.47 11.78 8.99
CA ALA A 730 39.18 10.62 9.80
C ALA A 730 39.11 9.35 8.92
N LEU A 731 39.78 8.29 9.38
CA LEU A 731 39.68 6.96 8.76
C LEU A 731 38.32 6.35 9.10
N PRO A 732 37.59 5.79 8.10
CA PRO A 732 36.35 5.09 8.37
C PRO A 732 36.63 3.82 9.19
N ASP A 733 35.69 3.46 10.07
CA ASP A 733 35.71 2.18 10.77
C ASP A 733 35.33 1.05 9.80
N THR A 734 36.34 0.46 9.17
CA THR A 734 36.16 -0.62 8.18
C THR A 734 35.41 -1.82 8.77
N VAL A 735 35.61 -2.13 10.07
CA VAL A 735 34.93 -3.26 10.73
C VAL A 735 33.44 -2.97 10.87
N ALA A 736 33.09 -1.74 11.26
CA ALA A 736 31.69 -1.34 11.34
C ALA A 736 31.03 -1.30 9.95
N VAL A 737 31.75 -0.87 8.91
CA VAL A 737 31.28 -0.92 7.52
C VAL A 737 31.03 -2.37 7.08
N GLN A 738 31.97 -3.27 7.31
CA GLN A 738 31.81 -4.69 6.95
C GLN A 738 30.60 -5.34 7.65
N ARG A 739 30.37 -5.04 8.94
CA ARG A 739 29.17 -5.51 9.66
C ARG A 739 27.88 -5.00 9.02
N LEU A 740 27.84 -3.72 8.70
CA LEU A 740 26.66 -3.15 8.05
C LEU A 740 26.38 -3.79 6.70
N LEU A 741 27.43 -4.04 5.87
CA LEU A 741 27.29 -4.72 4.60
C LEU A 741 26.80 -6.16 4.79
N ALA A 742 27.27 -6.87 5.80
CA ALA A 742 26.81 -8.22 6.14
C ALA A 742 25.35 -8.23 6.56
N ASP A 743 24.94 -7.33 7.48
CA ASP A 743 23.55 -7.19 7.93
C ASP A 743 22.62 -6.86 6.76
N THR A 744 23.05 -5.96 5.88
CA THR A 744 22.25 -5.58 4.70
C THR A 744 22.11 -6.75 3.72
N SER A 745 23.18 -7.53 3.50
CA SER A 745 23.15 -8.74 2.68
C SER A 745 22.17 -9.78 3.22
N GLN A 746 22.15 -10.01 4.56
CA GLN A 746 21.17 -10.90 5.19
C GLN A 746 19.73 -10.45 4.97
N MET A 747 19.47 -9.15 5.04
CA MET A 747 18.13 -8.62 4.78
C MET A 747 17.71 -8.79 3.32
N LEU A 748 18.65 -8.63 2.37
CA LEU A 748 18.38 -8.89 0.93
C LEU A 748 18.13 -10.38 0.67
N ALA A 749 18.83 -11.27 1.37
CA ALA A 749 18.56 -12.70 1.29
C ALA A 749 17.14 -13.04 1.80
N ALA A 750 16.73 -12.46 2.94
CA ALA A 750 15.36 -12.61 3.45
C ALA A 750 14.31 -12.04 2.49
N LEU A 751 14.59 -10.88 1.88
CA LEU A 751 13.75 -10.27 0.85
C LEU A 751 13.60 -11.18 -0.37
N THR A 752 14.70 -11.74 -0.83
CA THR A 752 14.72 -12.73 -1.93
C THR A 752 13.91 -13.98 -1.60
N GLY A 753 14.00 -14.49 -0.38
CA GLY A 753 13.16 -15.59 0.12
C GLY A 753 11.68 -15.23 0.07
N ALA A 754 11.29 -14.03 0.53
CA ALA A 754 9.91 -13.56 0.46
C ALA A 754 9.41 -13.42 -1.01
N GLN A 755 10.24 -12.94 -1.92
CA GLN A 755 9.92 -12.85 -3.36
C GLN A 755 9.73 -14.25 -3.97
N THR A 756 10.51 -15.22 -3.53
CA THR A 756 10.47 -16.57 -4.07
C THR A 756 9.30 -17.38 -3.53
N ASP A 757 9.00 -17.30 -2.22
CA ASP A 757 8.06 -18.22 -1.58
C ASP A 757 6.68 -17.63 -1.31
N ARG A 758 6.54 -16.29 -1.29
CA ARG A 758 5.28 -15.63 -0.93
C ARG A 758 4.57 -14.91 -2.06
N MET A 759 5.17 -14.84 -3.25
CA MET A 759 4.54 -14.27 -4.43
C MET A 759 4.00 -15.36 -5.36
N SER A 760 2.81 -15.12 -5.93
CA SER A 760 2.27 -15.99 -6.98
C SER A 760 3.18 -16.00 -8.20
N ARG A 761 3.37 -17.16 -8.81
CA ARG A 761 4.26 -17.36 -9.99
C ARG A 761 3.60 -16.89 -11.30
N ASP A 762 2.97 -15.70 -11.27
CA ASP A 762 2.38 -15.06 -12.44
C ASP A 762 3.44 -14.36 -13.32
N ASP A 763 3.00 -13.66 -14.37
CA ASP A 763 3.89 -12.96 -15.30
C ASP A 763 4.64 -11.80 -14.62
N GLY A 764 4.04 -11.14 -13.64
CA GLY A 764 4.71 -10.14 -12.83
C GLY A 764 5.88 -10.70 -12.03
N TRP A 765 5.68 -11.86 -11.39
CA TRP A 765 6.76 -12.56 -10.70
C TRP A 765 7.86 -13.04 -11.68
N ARG A 766 7.48 -13.48 -12.90
CA ARG A 766 8.46 -13.87 -13.92
C ARG A 766 9.33 -12.67 -14.32
N LEU A 767 8.74 -11.50 -14.51
CA LEU A 767 9.48 -10.27 -14.81
C LEU A 767 10.42 -9.85 -13.68
N LEU A 768 9.97 -9.89 -12.43
CA LEU A 768 10.83 -9.67 -11.26
C LEU A 768 12.02 -10.64 -11.26
N SER A 769 11.75 -11.93 -11.47
CA SER A 769 12.78 -12.97 -11.56
C SER A 769 13.74 -12.71 -12.73
N MET A 770 13.24 -12.33 -13.90
CA MET A 770 14.09 -12.01 -15.07
C MET A 770 14.96 -10.79 -14.81
N GLY A 771 14.43 -9.73 -14.20
CA GLY A 771 15.20 -8.57 -13.82
C GLY A 771 16.41 -8.94 -12.95
N ARG A 772 16.20 -9.79 -11.95
CA ARG A 772 17.29 -10.30 -11.10
C ARG A 772 18.34 -11.10 -11.89
N HIS A 773 17.91 -12.03 -12.72
CA HIS A 773 18.85 -12.91 -13.43
C HIS A 773 19.59 -12.19 -14.56
N ILE A 774 19.00 -11.19 -15.20
CA ILE A 774 19.68 -10.32 -16.16
C ILE A 774 20.83 -9.58 -15.48
N GLU A 775 20.56 -8.94 -14.33
CA GLU A 775 21.59 -8.22 -13.57
C GLU A 775 22.71 -9.14 -13.09
N ARG A 776 22.34 -10.37 -12.64
CA ARG A 776 23.29 -11.38 -12.21
C ARG A 776 24.16 -11.87 -13.38
N LEU A 777 23.55 -12.18 -14.52
CA LEU A 777 24.28 -12.62 -15.72
C LEU A 777 25.30 -11.56 -16.17
N GLU A 778 24.87 -10.31 -16.22
CA GLU A 778 25.72 -9.19 -16.62
C GLU A 778 26.90 -8.99 -15.65
N PHE A 779 26.62 -8.93 -14.35
CA PHE A 779 27.66 -8.73 -13.33
C PHE A 779 28.69 -9.87 -13.28
N LEU A 780 28.22 -11.12 -13.18
CA LEU A 780 29.11 -12.27 -13.04
C LEU A 780 29.93 -12.53 -14.30
N SER A 781 29.35 -12.34 -15.50
CA SER A 781 30.11 -12.48 -16.75
C SER A 781 31.18 -11.39 -16.90
N HIS A 782 30.93 -10.18 -16.42
CA HIS A 782 31.95 -9.13 -16.39
C HIS A 782 33.05 -9.45 -15.38
N ALA A 783 32.69 -9.88 -14.17
CA ALA A 783 33.67 -10.19 -13.13
C ALA A 783 34.60 -11.32 -13.55
N LEU A 784 34.05 -12.37 -14.13
CA LEU A 784 34.83 -13.51 -14.62
C LEU A 784 35.70 -13.10 -15.85
N SER A 785 35.19 -12.25 -16.75
CA SER A 785 35.94 -11.72 -17.88
C SER A 785 37.17 -10.93 -17.43
N GLU A 786 37.04 -10.06 -16.42
CA GLU A 786 38.16 -9.32 -15.84
C GLU A 786 39.16 -10.25 -15.13
N ALA A 787 38.67 -11.26 -14.40
CA ALA A 787 39.51 -12.24 -13.72
C ALA A 787 40.37 -13.03 -14.72
N VAL A 788 39.76 -13.48 -15.83
CA VAL A 788 40.47 -14.19 -16.92
C VAL A 788 41.51 -13.28 -17.59
N GLN A 789 41.16 -12.03 -17.93
CA GLN A 789 42.08 -11.09 -18.56
C GLN A 789 43.30 -10.74 -17.70
N LEU A 790 43.14 -10.77 -16.38
CA LEU A 790 44.21 -10.49 -15.41
C LEU A 790 45.00 -11.74 -15.01
N GLY A 791 44.68 -12.95 -15.55
CA GLY A 791 45.31 -14.19 -15.17
C GLY A 791 45.04 -14.69 -13.75
N LEU A 792 44.00 -14.09 -13.10
CA LEU A 792 43.70 -14.35 -11.68
C LEU A 792 43.30 -15.81 -11.39
N ILE A 793 42.69 -16.47 -12.37
CA ILE A 793 42.21 -17.86 -12.20
C ILE A 793 43.33 -18.90 -12.13
N GLU A 794 44.54 -18.49 -12.46
CA GLU A 794 45.75 -19.32 -12.39
C GLU A 794 46.51 -19.13 -11.06
N GLU A 795 46.21 -18.04 -10.32
CA GLU A 795 46.79 -17.72 -9.02
C GLU A 795 45.83 -18.10 -7.88
N GLN A 796 46.38 -18.75 -6.84
CA GLN A 796 45.58 -19.24 -5.71
C GLN A 796 44.70 -18.14 -5.07
N ALA A 797 45.29 -16.97 -4.75
CA ALA A 797 44.56 -15.88 -4.10
C ALA A 797 43.50 -15.27 -5.02
N GLY A 798 43.78 -15.21 -6.33
CA GLY A 798 42.84 -14.76 -7.35
C GLY A 798 41.69 -15.73 -7.57
N PHE A 799 42.01 -17.02 -7.60
CA PHE A 799 41.02 -18.09 -7.70
C PHE A 799 40.04 -18.05 -6.53
N ASP A 800 40.56 -17.97 -5.31
CA ASP A 800 39.71 -17.86 -4.08
C ASP A 800 38.86 -16.57 -4.08
N ALA A 801 39.40 -15.44 -4.47
CA ALA A 801 38.65 -14.17 -4.60
C ALA A 801 37.48 -14.25 -5.62
N VAL A 802 37.67 -14.97 -6.74
CA VAL A 802 36.59 -15.20 -7.70
C VAL A 802 35.50 -16.09 -7.12
N LEU A 803 35.89 -17.19 -6.42
CA LEU A 803 34.91 -18.06 -5.75
C LEU A 803 34.08 -17.32 -4.71
N ASP A 804 34.72 -16.44 -3.92
CA ASP A 804 34.02 -15.64 -2.90
C ASP A 804 33.06 -14.63 -3.53
N LEU A 805 33.46 -13.98 -4.63
CA LEU A 805 32.58 -13.05 -5.35
C LEU A 805 31.33 -13.77 -5.90
N PHE A 806 31.49 -15.01 -6.33
CA PHE A 806 30.39 -15.84 -6.83
C PHE A 806 29.62 -16.57 -5.71
N ASP A 807 30.05 -16.42 -4.43
CA ASP A 807 29.45 -17.15 -3.31
C ASP A 807 29.42 -18.67 -3.55
N SER A 808 30.49 -19.21 -4.09
CA SER A 808 30.58 -20.59 -4.55
C SER A 808 31.70 -21.39 -3.88
N THR A 809 32.37 -20.84 -2.85
CA THR A 809 33.49 -21.45 -2.13
C THR A 809 33.11 -22.79 -1.50
N ILE A 810 31.92 -22.86 -0.86
CA ILE A 810 31.42 -24.13 -0.27
C ILE A 810 31.13 -25.17 -1.35
N SER A 811 30.47 -24.78 -2.43
CA SER A 811 30.16 -25.67 -3.56
C SER A 811 31.45 -26.20 -4.20
N PHE A 812 32.45 -25.32 -4.36
CA PHE A 812 33.75 -25.72 -4.89
C PHE A 812 34.43 -26.79 -4.03
N HIS A 813 34.52 -26.56 -2.72
CA HIS A 813 35.13 -27.53 -1.80
C HIS A 813 34.36 -28.85 -1.74
N ALA A 814 33.03 -28.81 -1.88
CA ALA A 814 32.22 -30.03 -1.89
C ALA A 814 32.44 -30.89 -3.17
N GLN A 815 32.61 -30.23 -4.35
CA GLN A 815 32.73 -30.95 -5.64
C GLN A 815 34.17 -31.25 -5.99
N TYR A 816 35.10 -30.31 -5.79
CA TYR A 816 36.47 -30.38 -6.31
C TYR A 816 37.53 -30.49 -5.20
N GLN A 817 37.11 -30.48 -3.93
CA GLN A 817 37.99 -30.49 -2.75
C GLN A 817 39.00 -29.33 -2.79
N GLN A 818 40.26 -29.57 -3.10
CA GLN A 818 41.31 -28.56 -3.23
C GLN A 818 41.93 -28.48 -4.63
N SER A 819 41.32 -29.10 -5.62
CA SER A 819 41.82 -29.09 -6.99
C SER A 819 41.56 -27.76 -7.69
N ARG A 820 42.40 -26.76 -7.38
CA ARG A 820 42.30 -25.40 -7.93
C ARG A 820 42.82 -25.36 -9.39
N THR A 821 42.03 -25.91 -10.32
CA THR A 821 42.34 -25.84 -11.75
C THR A 821 41.38 -24.87 -12.44
N PRO A 822 41.84 -24.14 -13.48
CA PRO A 822 40.92 -23.30 -14.27
C PRO A 822 39.69 -24.06 -14.81
N HIS A 823 39.86 -25.36 -15.15
CA HIS A 823 38.75 -26.20 -15.59
C HIS A 823 37.68 -26.40 -14.52
N ALA A 824 38.07 -26.66 -13.27
CA ALA A 824 37.14 -26.79 -12.17
C ALA A 824 36.38 -25.50 -11.89
N LEU A 825 37.04 -24.36 -12.05
CA LEU A 825 36.40 -23.04 -11.90
C LEU A 825 35.40 -22.80 -13.05
N VAL A 826 35.79 -23.09 -14.29
CA VAL A 826 34.91 -22.92 -15.46
C VAL A 826 33.72 -23.87 -15.38
N ASP A 827 33.94 -25.13 -14.96
CA ASP A 827 32.85 -26.07 -14.74
C ASP A 827 31.84 -25.51 -13.70
N LEU A 828 32.28 -25.16 -12.49
CA LEU A 828 31.44 -24.69 -11.41
C LEU A 828 30.73 -23.37 -11.71
N LEU A 829 31.43 -22.41 -12.33
CA LEU A 829 30.93 -21.04 -12.47
C LEU A 829 30.31 -20.72 -13.84
N VAL A 830 30.59 -21.55 -14.86
CA VAL A 830 30.10 -21.32 -16.23
C VAL A 830 29.11 -22.38 -16.68
N THR A 831 29.40 -23.65 -16.50
CA THR A 831 28.63 -24.75 -17.09
C THR A 831 27.71 -25.50 -16.11
N ASP A 832 27.98 -25.48 -14.82
CA ASP A 832 27.21 -26.21 -13.80
C ASP A 832 25.71 -25.81 -13.83
N PRO A 833 24.79 -26.78 -14.06
CA PRO A 833 23.35 -26.55 -14.09
C PRO A 833 22.72 -26.44 -12.70
N ASP A 834 23.42 -26.85 -11.64
CA ASP A 834 22.90 -26.96 -10.27
C ASP A 834 23.39 -25.82 -9.35
N ASN A 835 24.45 -25.11 -9.71
CA ASN A 835 24.93 -23.96 -8.98
C ASN A 835 24.14 -22.70 -9.34
N PRO A 836 23.28 -22.12 -8.43
CA PRO A 836 22.50 -20.92 -8.74
C PRO A 836 23.32 -19.66 -9.05
N ARG A 837 24.63 -19.73 -8.85
CA ARG A 837 25.60 -18.67 -9.16
C ARG A 837 26.41 -18.94 -10.43
N SER A 838 26.22 -20.09 -11.08
CA SER A 838 26.82 -20.33 -12.39
C SER A 838 26.13 -19.54 -13.48
N LEU A 839 26.86 -19.13 -14.49
CA LEU A 839 26.30 -18.45 -15.66
C LEU A 839 25.34 -19.39 -16.42
N GLY A 840 25.63 -20.70 -16.45
CA GLY A 840 24.79 -21.73 -17.05
C GLY A 840 23.41 -21.82 -16.43
N TRP A 841 23.36 -21.96 -15.11
CA TRP A 841 22.08 -21.96 -14.38
C TRP A 841 21.28 -20.66 -14.59
N VAL A 842 21.97 -19.50 -14.52
CA VAL A 842 21.34 -18.18 -14.69
C VAL A 842 20.75 -18.04 -16.11
N ALA A 843 21.54 -18.36 -17.15
CA ALA A 843 21.07 -18.28 -18.54
C ALA A 843 19.94 -19.27 -18.82
N HIS A 844 20.03 -20.50 -18.29
CA HIS A 844 18.97 -21.50 -18.39
C HIS A 844 17.66 -21.05 -17.72
N THR A 845 17.77 -20.48 -16.53
CA THR A 845 16.61 -19.94 -15.80
C THR A 845 15.96 -18.80 -16.57
N LEU A 846 16.74 -17.85 -17.08
CA LEU A 846 16.23 -16.75 -17.94
C LEU A 846 15.50 -17.30 -19.17
N ARG A 847 16.13 -18.24 -19.88
CA ARG A 847 15.55 -18.90 -21.05
C ARG A 847 14.20 -19.55 -20.71
N SER A 848 14.12 -20.27 -19.59
CA SER A 848 12.88 -20.90 -19.11
C SER A 848 11.78 -19.88 -18.82
N ARG A 849 12.12 -18.72 -18.21
CA ARG A 849 11.15 -17.66 -17.94
C ARG A 849 10.65 -17.00 -19.24
N LEU A 850 11.55 -16.69 -20.17
CA LEU A 850 11.22 -16.12 -21.47
C LEU A 850 10.29 -17.04 -22.28
N LYS A 851 10.58 -18.34 -22.34
CA LYS A 851 9.72 -19.33 -23.01
C LYS A 851 8.31 -19.35 -22.42
N ARG A 852 8.17 -19.24 -21.10
CA ARG A 852 6.85 -19.21 -20.43
C ARG A 852 6.08 -17.91 -20.65
N MET A 853 6.73 -16.84 -21.04
CA MET A 853 6.10 -15.56 -21.40
C MET A 853 5.85 -15.43 -22.91
N GLY A 854 6.24 -16.41 -23.73
CA GLY A 854 6.07 -16.38 -25.17
C GLY A 854 4.62 -16.30 -25.67
N HIS A 855 3.65 -16.65 -24.81
CA HIS A 855 2.22 -16.50 -25.09
C HIS A 855 1.73 -15.05 -25.09
N LEU A 856 2.54 -14.10 -24.58
CA LEU A 856 2.19 -12.68 -24.54
C LEU A 856 2.60 -11.93 -25.82
N ALA A 857 3.37 -12.56 -26.69
CA ALA A 857 3.77 -11.97 -27.97
C ALA A 857 2.92 -12.60 -29.07
N ASP A 858 2.02 -11.83 -29.69
CA ASP A 858 1.12 -12.25 -30.76
C ASP A 858 1.84 -13.09 -31.83
N GLY A 859 1.82 -14.40 -31.70
CA GLY A 859 2.31 -15.37 -32.71
C GLY A 859 3.81 -15.32 -33.05
N ALA A 860 4.54 -14.33 -32.68
CA ALA A 860 5.99 -14.27 -32.79
C ALA A 860 6.57 -14.95 -31.54
N SER A 861 7.01 -16.19 -31.69
CA SER A 861 7.89 -16.83 -30.69
C SER A 861 8.97 -15.82 -30.35
N LEU A 862 9.09 -15.44 -29.09
CA LEU A 862 10.15 -14.54 -28.64
C LEU A 862 11.50 -15.22 -28.97
N PRO A 863 12.21 -14.83 -30.03
CA PRO A 863 13.53 -15.38 -30.30
C PRO A 863 14.56 -15.01 -29.23
N LEU A 864 14.11 -14.19 -28.24
CA LEU A 864 14.89 -13.77 -27.09
C LEU A 864 15.46 -14.92 -26.26
N ALA A 865 14.71 -15.99 -26.10
CA ALA A 865 15.20 -17.17 -25.38
C ALA A 865 16.37 -17.83 -26.09
N GLU A 866 16.44 -17.74 -27.42
CA GLU A 866 17.47 -18.33 -28.26
C GLU A 866 18.75 -17.48 -28.32
N ARG A 867 18.67 -16.20 -27.94
CA ARG A 867 19.84 -15.32 -27.89
C ARG A 867 20.74 -15.58 -26.69
N LEU A 868 20.19 -16.19 -25.64
CA LEU A 868 20.99 -16.60 -24.49
C LEU A 868 21.85 -17.83 -24.84
N PRO A 869 23.14 -17.85 -24.53
CA PRO A 869 24.00 -19.00 -24.82
C PRO A 869 23.57 -20.22 -24.00
N ALA A 870 23.66 -21.39 -24.61
CA ALA A 870 23.33 -22.69 -23.98
C ALA A 870 24.50 -23.24 -23.16
N LEU A 871 24.95 -22.52 -22.16
CA LEU A 871 26.17 -22.79 -21.41
C LEU A 871 26.21 -24.19 -20.76
N ILE A 872 25.06 -24.67 -20.27
CA ILE A 872 24.94 -26.00 -19.66
C ILE A 872 25.15 -27.17 -20.66
N GLU A 873 25.19 -26.89 -21.95
CA GLU A 873 25.42 -27.86 -23.01
C GLU A 873 26.91 -27.88 -23.43
N LEU A 874 27.69 -26.91 -22.96
CA LEU A 874 29.11 -26.77 -23.26
C LEU A 874 29.95 -27.61 -22.29
N ARG A 875 31.07 -28.11 -22.77
CA ARG A 875 32.08 -28.80 -21.95
C ARG A 875 33.14 -27.79 -21.48
N PRO A 876 33.63 -27.89 -20.25
CA PRO A 876 34.68 -26.99 -19.74
C PRO A 876 35.94 -26.99 -20.61
N GLU A 877 36.32 -28.14 -21.17
CA GLU A 877 37.49 -28.28 -22.02
C GLU A 877 37.35 -27.53 -23.37
N ALA A 878 36.13 -27.31 -23.83
CA ALA A 878 35.86 -26.51 -25.01
C ALA A 878 36.01 -25.01 -24.75
N LEU A 879 35.79 -24.58 -23.51
CA LEU A 879 35.91 -23.18 -23.07
C LEU A 879 37.33 -22.82 -22.66
N TRP A 880 38.04 -23.77 -22.04
CA TRP A 880 39.42 -23.64 -21.58
C TRP A 880 40.20 -24.86 -22.06
N PRO A 881 40.82 -24.87 -23.25
CA PRO A 881 41.54 -26.03 -23.82
C PRO A 881 42.73 -26.44 -22.93
N LEU A 882 42.90 -27.76 -22.73
CA LEU A 882 44.09 -28.31 -22.11
C LEU A 882 45.28 -28.13 -23.04
N ASP A 883 46.41 -27.65 -22.53
CA ASP A 883 47.65 -27.57 -23.27
C ASP A 883 48.15 -29.00 -23.57
N ASN A 884 47.92 -29.49 -24.79
CA ASN A 884 48.38 -30.83 -25.26
C ASN A 884 49.88 -30.90 -25.53
N SER A 885 50.72 -30.07 -24.86
CA SER A 885 52.18 -30.08 -25.07
C SER A 885 52.94 -31.10 -24.24
N GLN A 886 52.26 -32.10 -23.60
CA GLN A 886 52.99 -33.13 -22.82
C GLN A 886 53.07 -34.55 -23.44
N ASP A 887 52.60 -34.77 -24.67
CA ASP A 887 52.69 -36.08 -25.30
C ASP A 887 53.71 -36.15 -26.47
N ASP A 888 54.89 -35.55 -26.28
CA ASP A 888 56.06 -35.86 -27.19
C ASP A 888 57.29 -36.18 -26.37
N THR A 889 57.19 -37.27 -25.59
CA THR A 889 58.36 -37.86 -24.93
C THR A 889 59.17 -38.71 -25.94
N SER A 890 59.89 -38.04 -26.85
CA SER A 890 61.12 -38.68 -27.46
C SER A 890 62.01 -37.56 -28.00
N ARG A 891 63.12 -37.35 -27.33
CA ARG A 891 64.42 -36.78 -27.73
C ARG A 891 64.86 -35.53 -26.95
N GLY A 892 65.93 -35.72 -26.22
CA GLY A 892 67.03 -34.75 -26.09
C GLY A 892 67.07 -33.92 -24.78
N ALA A 893 68.01 -34.41 -23.97
CA ALA A 893 68.46 -33.68 -22.78
C ALA A 893 68.95 -32.24 -23.04
N GLY A 894 68.60 -31.33 -22.13
CA GLY A 894 69.40 -30.14 -21.85
C GLY A 894 68.74 -28.81 -22.06
N SER A 895 68.04 -28.30 -21.04
CA SER A 895 68.18 -26.87 -20.62
C SER A 895 67.16 -26.61 -19.52
N LYS A 896 67.64 -26.27 -18.33
CA LYS A 896 66.79 -25.74 -17.23
C LYS A 896 66.45 -24.33 -17.61
N THR A 897 65.20 -24.10 -17.93
CA THR A 897 64.56 -22.80 -17.87
C THR A 897 63.23 -22.90 -17.12
N SER A 898 62.99 -21.96 -16.23
CA SER A 898 61.85 -21.79 -15.34
C SER A 898 60.51 -21.92 -16.06
N PRO A 899 59.40 -22.41 -15.41
CA PRO A 899 58.10 -22.47 -16.03
C PRO A 899 57.55 -21.02 -16.14
N GLY A 900 57.74 -20.43 -17.32
CA GLY A 900 57.07 -19.23 -17.74
C GLY A 900 55.67 -19.59 -18.23
N ALA A 901 54.66 -19.01 -17.65
CA ALA A 901 53.28 -19.06 -18.12
C ALA A 901 53.23 -18.69 -19.62
N THR A 902 52.76 -19.61 -20.47
CA THR A 902 52.45 -19.31 -21.86
C THR A 902 51.23 -18.43 -21.95
N THR A 903 51.47 -17.10 -21.92
CA THR A 903 50.48 -16.13 -22.39
C THR A 903 50.18 -16.43 -23.87
N PRO A 904 48.89 -16.50 -24.28
CA PRO A 904 48.52 -16.66 -25.68
C PRO A 904 49.19 -15.57 -26.53
N ALA A 905 49.61 -15.93 -27.70
CA ALA A 905 50.19 -14.95 -28.64
C ALA A 905 49.23 -13.79 -28.86
N MET A 906 49.73 -12.57 -28.88
CA MET A 906 48.96 -11.36 -29.09
C MET A 906 47.94 -11.54 -30.23
N GLY A 907 46.60 -11.67 -29.88
CA GLY A 907 45.52 -11.83 -30.86
C GLY A 907 44.65 -13.09 -30.72
N GLN A 908 45.01 -14.09 -29.92
CA GLN A 908 44.09 -15.24 -29.66
C GLN A 908 43.24 -14.96 -28.41
N THR A 909 41.95 -14.78 -28.64
CA THR A 909 40.95 -14.73 -27.56
C THR A 909 40.56 -16.17 -27.16
N TRP A 910 40.63 -16.49 -25.87
CA TRP A 910 40.11 -17.75 -25.36
C TRP A 910 38.62 -17.94 -25.70
N PRO A 911 38.16 -19.14 -26.04
CA PRO A 911 36.72 -19.40 -26.28
C PRO A 911 35.84 -18.96 -25.12
N LEU A 912 36.32 -19.08 -23.87
CA LEU A 912 35.66 -18.58 -22.66
C LEU A 912 35.42 -17.06 -22.75
N GLN A 913 36.42 -16.28 -23.17
CA GLN A 913 36.29 -14.83 -23.26
C GLN A 913 35.21 -14.40 -24.27
N ALA A 914 35.15 -15.08 -25.41
CA ALA A 914 34.10 -14.87 -26.41
C ALA A 914 32.70 -15.22 -25.86
N THR A 915 32.59 -16.32 -25.13
CA THR A 915 31.36 -16.77 -24.50
C THR A 915 30.87 -15.82 -23.42
N LEU A 916 31.80 -15.28 -22.59
CA LEU A 916 31.47 -14.24 -21.60
C LEU A 916 30.96 -12.96 -22.26
N GLY A 917 31.58 -12.55 -23.37
CA GLY A 917 31.10 -11.42 -24.18
C GLY A 917 29.71 -11.65 -24.77
N GLN A 918 29.38 -12.89 -25.18
CA GLN A 918 28.02 -13.23 -25.61
C GLN A 918 27.01 -13.15 -24.46
N CYS A 919 27.36 -13.60 -23.25
CA CYS A 919 26.50 -13.46 -22.06
C CYS A 919 26.18 -11.97 -21.76
N GLN A 920 27.20 -11.11 -21.83
CA GLN A 920 27.04 -9.67 -21.58
C GLN A 920 26.12 -9.02 -22.62
N SER A 921 26.32 -9.34 -23.90
CA SER A 921 25.51 -8.82 -25.02
C SER A 921 24.06 -9.30 -24.94
N ALA A 922 23.88 -10.61 -24.66
CA ALA A 922 22.57 -11.21 -24.51
C ALA A 922 21.79 -10.62 -23.33
N ALA A 923 22.44 -10.39 -22.18
CA ALA A 923 21.80 -9.78 -21.02
C ALA A 923 21.24 -8.37 -21.32
N ARG A 924 22.02 -7.54 -22.02
CA ARG A 924 21.58 -6.17 -22.43
C ARG A 924 20.45 -6.25 -23.45
N GLU A 925 20.62 -7.05 -24.49
CA GLU A 925 19.63 -7.18 -25.56
C GLU A 925 18.29 -7.70 -25.05
N VAL A 926 18.29 -8.71 -24.16
CA VAL A 926 17.08 -9.23 -23.52
C VAL A 926 16.42 -8.14 -22.66
N SER A 927 17.23 -7.37 -21.90
CA SER A 927 16.70 -6.24 -21.10
C SER A 927 16.02 -5.21 -21.98
N ASP A 928 16.68 -4.74 -23.04
CA ASP A 928 16.17 -3.69 -23.92
C ASP A 928 14.90 -4.11 -24.65
N GLN A 929 14.85 -5.36 -25.07
CA GLN A 929 13.67 -5.89 -25.75
C GLN A 929 12.49 -6.12 -24.80
N LEU A 930 12.73 -6.57 -23.57
CA LEU A 930 11.67 -6.66 -22.56
C LEU A 930 11.09 -5.28 -22.27
N CYS A 931 11.96 -4.27 -22.13
CA CYS A 931 11.51 -2.88 -21.95
C CYS A 931 10.68 -2.38 -23.12
N SER A 932 11.12 -2.65 -24.35
CA SER A 932 10.40 -2.25 -25.56
C SER A 932 9.05 -2.96 -25.73
N LEU A 933 8.97 -4.24 -25.40
CA LEU A 933 7.76 -5.04 -25.59
C LEU A 933 6.69 -4.77 -24.51
N PHE A 934 7.10 -4.58 -23.25
CA PHE A 934 6.17 -4.63 -22.13
C PHE A 934 6.02 -3.32 -21.36
N PHE A 935 6.97 -2.38 -21.50
CA PHE A 935 7.02 -1.17 -20.65
C PHE A 935 6.79 0.13 -21.43
N THR A 936 6.55 0.07 -22.75
CA THR A 936 6.23 1.26 -23.55
C THR A 936 4.80 1.71 -23.28
N HIS A 937 4.65 2.66 -22.36
CA HIS A 937 3.34 3.27 -22.03
C HIS A 937 2.87 4.29 -23.07
N SER A 938 3.75 4.79 -23.92
CA SER A 938 3.56 5.90 -24.87
C SER A 938 3.54 5.51 -26.34
N GLY A 939 3.55 4.22 -26.68
CA GLY A 939 3.67 3.74 -28.06
C GLY A 939 2.55 4.19 -29.03
N GLU A 940 1.42 4.71 -28.53
CA GLU A 940 0.25 5.05 -29.34
C GLU A 940 -0.02 6.55 -29.49
N ALA A 941 0.65 7.42 -28.77
CA ALA A 941 0.52 8.86 -28.97
C ALA A 941 1.04 9.34 -30.35
N ARG A 942 1.78 8.48 -31.06
CA ARG A 942 2.30 8.81 -32.39
C ARG A 942 1.26 8.73 -33.51
N TYR A 943 0.08 8.16 -33.29
CA TYR A 943 -0.94 8.02 -34.33
C TYR A 943 -2.10 9.01 -34.23
N SER A 944 -2.15 9.88 -33.23
CA SER A 944 -3.21 10.88 -33.10
C SER A 944 -2.89 12.26 -33.71
N VAL A 945 -1.71 12.45 -34.32
CA VAL A 945 -1.29 13.75 -34.87
C VAL A 945 -1.11 13.71 -36.38
N GLY A 946 -1.69 12.74 -37.06
CA GLY A 946 -1.55 12.62 -38.51
C GLY A 946 -2.69 11.89 -39.19
N ALA A 947 -3.92 12.40 -39.08
CA ALA A 947 -5.00 12.16 -40.01
C ALA A 947 -5.95 13.35 -40.04
#